data_1d172e845630b02a649c76447035c70f
#
_entry.id   1d172e845630b02a649c76447035c70f
#
_cell.length_a   1.000
_cell.length_b   1.000
_cell.length_c   1.000
_cell.angle_alpha   90.00
_cell.angle_beta   90.00
_cell.angle_gamma   90.00
#
_symmetry.space_group_name_H-M   'P 1'
#
loop_
_entity.id
_entity.type
_entity.pdbx_description
1 polymer ?
#
loop_
_entity_poly.entity_id
_entity_poly.type
_entity_poly.pdbx_seq_one_letter_code
_entity_poly.pdbx_strand_id
1 'polypeptide(L)'
;MSLLAYLRSMGRKLFRRSELADDMEEELRAHIQHRADDLERSGMDRAEAERRARIEFGGLEKIAEDSYDALGANFIDSFTHDVRLSLRKLRNSPGFTITAVLTLALAIGANAVVFGVLNALILRPVNVPHAESLYAIERGPDEAVNHSYPDYADLRDRNRSFESLAAYNLAIAGLDTGGNPSSVWIMEVTGNYFAALGIQPYLGRFFHSADERGPNSAPYIVLAYAYWHTHFQDDRGVVGRVVQLNKHPFTILGVAPADFRGTLLFVFPDFWVPLVNQEQVEGANVLNERGKRELLMVLGHLKPGITPAQAVSDLNSIGAQLEKTYPKDDGHMTFTLARPGLAGDWLGGPLKGFLAGLMLLAGLILMAACANLGSLFAARAADRSREVALRLALGSSRKRILRDLFTEAVLISVAGGAVGLWGSVVLLNRLSVWHPLPTAPLTIAVNPDANVYAVALLLALVSGFVFGAVPIRQVLRTNPYEVVKSGSSGRIGRRVTLREALLVVQIAICAVLVTSSLVAVRGLLRSLHSNFGFEPKNAMLVETALSMAGYTGDKVPIMQKRMIDALEAIPGANSVGSVDRLPLYYGANGSNVFSDKTTDLRPSNAATEASTYKISPEYFDAARTTLLAGRSFTWHDEKNSPRVAVVNREFARKMFGSVSKAVGGYYKMPDGTRVEVVGIVEDGKYSNLAEDPEAAMFLPVLQVPSNETAIVVRSDRDPQQLTAAIKSSIHDLDEALPITIQTWTNELESALFASRVATVSLGVLGIMGAMLSVTGIFGLAAFSVSKRLRELGIRMALGGRRNEVLKAALGRAFNLLAIGSAAGLLLGILASRVLAFIVYQATPRDPLVLAGVVLAMAL
;
A
#
# COMPACT_ATOMS: atom_id res chain seq x y z
N MET A 1 16.94 31.62 -26.88
CA MET A 1 18.29 31.10 -26.51
C MET A 1 18.06 29.78 -25.76
N SER A 2 18.68 28.66 -26.19
CA SER A 2 18.52 27.38 -25.53
C SER A 2 19.18 27.39 -24.15
N LEU A 3 18.55 26.69 -23.17
CA LEU A 3 19.06 26.53 -21.79
C LEU A 3 20.52 26.07 -21.76
N LEU A 4 20.92 25.24 -22.72
CA LEU A 4 22.30 24.74 -22.92
C LEU A 4 23.28 25.86 -23.32
N ALA A 5 22.87 26.82 -24.14
CA ALA A 5 23.71 27.98 -24.52
C ALA A 5 23.89 28.93 -23.33
N TYR A 6 22.86 29.08 -22.49
CA TYR A 6 22.93 29.84 -21.24
C TYR A 6 23.89 29.19 -20.23
N LEU A 7 23.76 27.87 -20.02
CA LEU A 7 24.63 27.11 -19.12
C LEU A 7 26.11 27.08 -19.59
N ARG A 8 26.36 26.98 -20.91
CA ARG A 8 27.72 27.08 -21.49
C ARG A 8 28.32 28.47 -21.34
N SER A 9 27.53 29.52 -21.53
CA SER A 9 27.92 30.91 -21.28
C SER A 9 28.29 31.14 -19.82
N MET A 10 27.48 30.58 -18.92
CA MET A 10 27.70 30.65 -17.45
C MET A 10 28.98 29.88 -17.03
N GLY A 11 29.20 28.70 -17.60
CA GLY A 11 30.41 27.91 -17.39
C GLY A 11 31.70 28.64 -17.84
N ARG A 12 31.70 29.27 -19.01
CA ARG A 12 32.83 30.06 -19.51
C ARG A 12 33.16 31.27 -18.60
N LYS A 13 32.13 31.95 -18.09
CA LYS A 13 32.27 33.08 -17.17
C LYS A 13 32.85 32.66 -15.80
N LEU A 14 32.65 31.41 -15.39
CA LEU A 14 33.18 30.83 -14.16
C LEU A 14 34.67 30.51 -14.23
N PHE A 15 35.14 29.98 -15.36
CA PHE A 15 36.52 29.54 -15.54
C PHE A 15 37.51 30.65 -15.97
N ARG A 16 37.00 31.83 -16.45
CA ARG A 16 37.82 32.97 -16.86
C ARG A 16 37.63 34.22 -16.01
N ARG A 17 37.39 34.05 -14.74
CA ARG A 17 37.04 35.09 -13.82
C ARG A 17 38.16 36.12 -13.55
N SER A 18 39.41 35.64 -13.41
CA SER A 18 40.58 36.51 -13.21
C SER A 18 40.81 37.40 -14.43
N GLU A 19 40.72 36.83 -15.63
CA GLU A 19 40.83 37.57 -16.89
C GLU A 19 39.73 38.67 -17.01
N LEU A 20 38.50 38.36 -16.66
CA LEU A 20 37.39 39.32 -16.71
C LEU A 20 37.49 40.46 -15.68
N ALA A 21 38.15 40.18 -14.54
CA ALA A 21 38.40 41.17 -13.48
C ALA A 21 39.49 42.13 -13.91
N ASP A 22 40.54 41.59 -14.49
CA ASP A 22 41.70 42.36 -14.98
C ASP A 22 41.28 43.23 -16.17
N ASP A 23 40.53 42.66 -17.14
CA ASP A 23 40.00 43.41 -18.30
C ASP A 23 39.07 44.56 -17.89
N MET A 24 38.24 44.38 -16.88
CA MET A 24 37.29 45.40 -16.42
C MET A 24 37.98 46.51 -15.62
N GLU A 25 39.00 46.17 -14.82
CA GLU A 25 39.79 47.15 -14.11
C GLU A 25 40.63 48.01 -15.10
N GLU A 26 41.10 47.38 -16.18
CA GLU A 26 41.81 48.07 -17.27
C GLU A 26 40.86 49.00 -18.03
N GLU A 27 39.66 48.56 -18.34
CA GLU A 27 38.62 49.37 -19.02
C GLU A 27 38.17 50.58 -18.16
N LEU A 28 37.97 50.39 -16.87
CA LEU A 28 37.65 51.47 -15.94
C LEU A 28 38.80 52.48 -15.78
N ARG A 29 40.03 52.00 -15.73
CA ARG A 29 41.19 52.90 -15.72
C ARG A 29 41.31 53.69 -17.02
N ALA A 30 41.11 53.04 -18.17
CA ALA A 30 41.11 53.67 -19.47
C ALA A 30 40.08 54.80 -19.59
N HIS A 31 38.85 54.56 -19.08
CA HIS A 31 37.78 55.53 -19.06
C HIS A 31 38.10 56.77 -18.17
N ILE A 32 38.71 56.56 -16.99
CA ILE A 32 39.13 57.63 -16.10
C ILE A 32 40.24 58.44 -16.75
N GLN A 33 41.18 57.77 -17.42
CA GLN A 33 42.31 58.38 -18.11
C GLN A 33 41.82 59.20 -19.29
N HIS A 34 40.89 58.66 -20.09
CA HIS A 34 40.28 59.36 -21.20
C HIS A 34 39.54 60.67 -20.75
N ARG A 35 38.86 60.62 -19.62
CA ARG A 35 38.19 61.76 -19.03
C ARG A 35 39.16 62.79 -18.45
N ALA A 36 40.28 62.34 -17.91
CA ALA A 36 41.36 63.20 -17.43
C ALA A 36 42.04 63.92 -18.61
N ASP A 37 42.30 63.22 -19.74
CA ASP A 37 42.85 63.80 -20.95
C ASP A 37 41.92 64.85 -21.59
N ASP A 38 40.58 64.63 -21.54
CA ASP A 38 39.59 65.62 -21.97
C ASP A 38 39.56 66.88 -21.12
N LEU A 39 39.71 66.76 -19.81
CA LEU A 39 39.81 67.87 -18.84
C LEU A 39 41.13 68.64 -19.04
N GLU A 40 42.21 67.95 -19.29
CA GLU A 40 43.53 68.55 -19.64
C GLU A 40 43.47 69.31 -20.95
N ARG A 41 42.85 68.80 -22.00
CA ARG A 41 42.61 69.50 -23.27
C ARG A 41 41.71 70.75 -23.10
N SER A 42 40.88 70.80 -22.05
CA SER A 42 40.04 71.97 -21.71
C SER A 42 40.81 73.04 -20.94
N GLY A 43 42.12 72.86 -20.68
CA GLY A 43 42.99 73.84 -20.04
C GLY A 43 43.22 73.63 -18.56
N MET A 44 42.92 72.47 -18.03
CA MET A 44 43.15 72.12 -16.62
C MET A 44 44.55 71.49 -16.41
N ASP A 45 45.17 71.77 -15.29
CA ASP A 45 46.42 71.07 -14.95
C ASP A 45 46.26 69.57 -14.80
N ARG A 46 47.24 68.76 -15.28
CA ARG A 46 47.10 67.28 -15.34
C ARG A 46 46.78 66.63 -13.99
N ALA A 47 47.39 67.13 -12.92
CA ALA A 47 47.18 66.58 -11.58
C ALA A 47 45.75 66.93 -11.06
N GLU A 48 45.20 68.08 -11.38
CA GLU A 48 43.86 68.46 -11.05
C GLU A 48 42.82 67.80 -11.97
N ALA A 49 43.13 67.60 -13.24
CA ALA A 49 42.32 66.88 -14.20
C ALA A 49 42.13 65.38 -13.79
N GLU A 50 43.21 64.71 -13.40
CA GLU A 50 43.14 63.34 -12.85
C GLU A 50 42.35 63.27 -11.54
N ARG A 51 42.55 64.22 -10.64
CA ARG A 51 41.77 64.28 -9.39
C ARG A 51 40.29 64.50 -9.65
N ARG A 52 39.93 65.34 -10.57
CA ARG A 52 38.56 65.67 -10.94
C ARG A 52 37.87 64.55 -11.69
N ALA A 53 38.57 63.90 -12.61
CA ALA A 53 38.08 62.69 -13.30
C ALA A 53 37.75 61.56 -12.32
N ARG A 54 38.60 61.31 -11.31
CA ARG A 54 38.31 60.35 -10.23
C ARG A 54 37.12 60.73 -9.37
N ILE A 55 36.91 62.05 -9.08
CA ILE A 55 35.77 62.55 -8.30
C ILE A 55 34.49 62.46 -9.11
N GLU A 56 34.50 62.82 -10.40
CA GLU A 56 33.35 62.74 -11.31
C GLU A 56 32.93 61.32 -11.58
N PHE A 57 33.92 60.37 -11.68
CA PHE A 57 33.63 58.95 -11.91
C PHE A 57 33.08 58.25 -10.68
N GLY A 58 33.35 58.76 -9.47
CA GLY A 58 32.87 58.18 -8.22
C GLY A 58 33.77 57.03 -7.74
N GLY A 59 33.33 56.29 -6.72
CA GLY A 59 34.14 55.19 -6.15
C GLY A 59 34.28 54.03 -7.13
N LEU A 60 35.49 53.79 -7.59
CA LEU A 60 35.86 52.68 -8.53
C LEU A 60 35.34 51.34 -8.07
N GLU A 61 35.43 51.03 -6.78
CA GLU A 61 34.94 49.77 -6.19
C GLU A 61 33.42 49.61 -6.33
N LYS A 62 32.66 50.69 -6.25
CA LYS A 62 31.20 50.66 -6.38
C LYS A 62 30.77 50.40 -7.82
N ILE A 63 31.42 51.04 -8.79
CA ILE A 63 31.14 50.88 -10.22
C ILE A 63 31.54 49.47 -10.68
N ALA A 64 32.69 48.95 -10.20
CA ALA A 64 33.11 47.59 -10.44
C ALA A 64 32.07 46.59 -9.87
N GLU A 65 31.58 46.81 -8.66
CA GLU A 65 30.56 45.95 -8.00
C GLU A 65 29.23 45.97 -8.78
N ASP A 66 28.78 47.18 -9.21
CA ASP A 66 27.55 47.33 -10.01
C ASP A 66 27.68 46.69 -11.42
N SER A 67 28.88 46.76 -12.01
CA SER A 67 29.18 46.14 -13.31
C SER A 67 29.28 44.61 -13.20
N TYR A 68 29.84 44.09 -12.12
CA TYR A 68 29.84 42.64 -11.82
C TYR A 68 28.45 42.12 -11.58
N ASP A 69 27.58 42.88 -10.90
CA ASP A 69 26.17 42.53 -10.69
C ASP A 69 25.40 42.53 -12.02
N ALA A 70 25.63 43.47 -12.92
CA ALA A 70 25.03 43.55 -14.26
C ALA A 70 25.47 42.36 -15.15
N LEU A 71 26.69 41.86 -15.01
CA LEU A 71 27.20 40.70 -15.72
C LEU A 71 26.77 39.36 -15.16
N GLY A 72 26.07 39.33 -13.98
CA GLY A 72 25.62 38.10 -13.32
C GLY A 72 26.75 37.23 -12.75
N ALA A 73 28.00 37.71 -12.71
CA ALA A 73 29.15 36.97 -12.19
C ALA A 73 29.11 36.81 -10.66
N ASN A 74 28.46 37.74 -9.96
CA ASN A 74 28.31 37.74 -8.51
C ASN A 74 27.25 36.76 -7.98
N PHE A 75 26.44 36.16 -8.84
CA PHE A 75 25.36 35.25 -8.39
C PHE A 75 25.90 34.03 -7.62
N ILE A 76 26.96 33.40 -8.14
CA ILE A 76 27.53 32.20 -7.54
C ILE A 76 28.29 32.53 -6.24
N ASP A 77 29.03 33.64 -6.22
CA ASP A 77 29.76 34.08 -5.01
C ASP A 77 28.77 34.50 -3.92
N SER A 78 27.76 35.26 -4.30
CA SER A 78 26.71 35.63 -3.39
C SER A 78 25.97 34.40 -2.85
N PHE A 79 25.72 33.42 -3.72
CA PHE A 79 25.08 32.17 -3.33
C PHE A 79 25.95 31.33 -2.41
N THR A 80 27.26 31.16 -2.74
CA THR A 80 28.17 30.39 -1.89
C THR A 80 28.42 31.08 -0.55
N HIS A 81 28.47 32.42 -0.56
CA HIS A 81 28.56 33.22 0.67
C HIS A 81 27.30 33.04 1.53
N ASP A 82 26.09 33.14 0.94
CA ASP A 82 24.82 32.95 1.64
C ASP A 82 24.71 31.53 2.22
N VAL A 83 25.14 30.51 1.46
CA VAL A 83 25.18 29.12 1.94
C VAL A 83 26.12 28.96 3.13
N ARG A 84 27.36 29.48 3.06
CA ARG A 84 28.32 29.42 4.18
C ARG A 84 27.78 30.14 5.41
N LEU A 85 27.21 31.32 5.22
CA LEU A 85 26.63 32.11 6.29
C LEU A 85 25.45 31.36 6.95
N SER A 86 24.55 30.79 6.15
CA SER A 86 23.42 30.02 6.63
C SER A 86 23.85 28.75 7.36
N LEU A 87 24.83 28.02 6.84
CA LEU A 87 25.42 26.84 7.52
C LEU A 87 26.04 27.20 8.88
N ARG A 88 26.77 28.34 8.96
CA ARG A 88 27.33 28.81 10.22
C ARG A 88 26.23 29.17 11.23
N LYS A 89 25.14 29.81 10.77
CA LYS A 89 23.96 30.12 11.63
C LYS A 89 23.28 28.86 12.14
N LEU A 90 23.10 27.86 11.26
CA LEU A 90 22.48 26.57 11.62
C LEU A 90 23.35 25.80 12.63
N ARG A 91 24.69 25.80 12.45
CA ARG A 91 25.62 25.20 13.39
C ARG A 91 25.62 25.87 14.76
N ASN A 92 25.42 27.18 14.82
CA ASN A 92 25.35 27.93 16.07
C ASN A 92 24.02 27.76 16.83
N SER A 93 23.00 27.12 16.22
CA SER A 93 21.71 26.83 16.85
C SER A 93 21.32 25.35 16.64
N PRO A 94 22.07 24.40 17.23
CA PRO A 94 21.93 22.98 16.92
C PRO A 94 20.56 22.42 17.31
N GLY A 95 19.98 22.82 18.44
CA GLY A 95 18.66 22.35 18.86
C GLY A 95 17.56 22.68 17.86
N PHE A 96 17.53 23.90 17.33
CA PHE A 96 16.60 24.31 16.29
C PHE A 96 16.83 23.51 15.00
N THR A 97 18.07 23.41 14.56
CA THR A 97 18.42 22.73 13.31
C THR A 97 18.05 21.26 13.35
N ILE A 98 18.40 20.55 14.43
CA ILE A 98 18.06 19.14 14.61
C ILE A 98 16.54 18.94 14.62
N THR A 99 15.81 19.74 15.39
CA THR A 99 14.34 19.63 15.44
C THR A 99 13.72 19.91 14.07
N ALA A 100 14.18 20.91 13.34
CA ALA A 100 13.66 21.25 12.04
C ALA A 100 13.97 20.15 10.99
N VAL A 101 15.20 19.66 10.96
CA VAL A 101 15.63 18.58 10.05
C VAL A 101 14.86 17.28 10.36
N LEU A 102 14.75 16.88 11.63
CA LEU A 102 14.01 15.66 12.01
C LEU A 102 12.51 15.76 11.70
N THR A 103 11.90 16.92 11.95
CA THR A 103 10.49 17.16 11.61
C THR A 103 10.23 16.96 10.11
N LEU A 104 11.08 17.56 9.27
CA LEU A 104 10.96 17.39 7.81
C LEU A 104 11.35 15.99 7.35
N ALA A 105 12.39 15.40 7.92
CA ALA A 105 12.84 14.05 7.58
C ALA A 105 11.73 13.01 7.80
N LEU A 106 11.05 13.07 8.95
CA LEU A 106 9.92 12.21 9.24
C LEU A 106 8.76 12.42 8.26
N ALA A 107 8.39 13.69 8.01
CA ALA A 107 7.28 14.00 7.13
C ALA A 107 7.57 13.64 5.65
N ILE A 108 8.74 13.97 5.13
CA ILE A 108 9.16 13.64 3.76
C ILE A 108 9.37 12.13 3.64
N GLY A 109 10.00 11.51 4.64
CA GLY A 109 10.22 10.06 4.67
C GLY A 109 8.91 9.26 4.64
N ALA A 110 7.92 9.65 5.44
CA ALA A 110 6.59 9.02 5.41
C ALA A 110 5.93 9.13 4.02
N ASN A 111 5.96 10.33 3.41
CA ASN A 111 5.45 10.51 2.06
C ASN A 111 6.22 9.67 1.03
N ALA A 112 7.54 9.59 1.11
CA ALA A 112 8.37 8.81 0.21
C ALA A 112 8.11 7.30 0.33
N VAL A 113 7.88 6.79 1.55
CA VAL A 113 7.51 5.38 1.79
C VAL A 113 6.15 5.07 1.20
N VAL A 114 5.12 5.87 1.53
CA VAL A 114 3.76 5.66 1.01
C VAL A 114 3.75 5.76 -0.52
N PHE A 115 4.45 6.76 -1.08
CA PHE A 115 4.59 6.89 -2.52
C PHE A 115 5.36 5.71 -3.13
N GLY A 116 6.41 5.21 -2.48
CA GLY A 116 7.16 4.04 -2.94
C GLY A 116 6.29 2.79 -3.06
N VAL A 117 5.43 2.54 -2.07
CA VAL A 117 4.45 1.44 -2.10
C VAL A 117 3.40 1.68 -3.19
N LEU A 118 2.83 2.89 -3.27
CA LEU A 118 1.87 3.26 -4.31
C LEU A 118 2.47 3.10 -5.72
N ASN A 119 3.71 3.56 -5.91
CA ASN A 119 4.41 3.44 -7.19
C ASN A 119 4.64 1.98 -7.56
N ALA A 120 5.07 1.14 -6.62
CA ALA A 120 5.36 -0.27 -6.87
C ALA A 120 4.10 -1.10 -7.19
N LEU A 121 2.97 -0.81 -6.54
CA LEU A 121 1.75 -1.62 -6.67
C LEU A 121 0.74 -1.06 -7.68
N ILE A 122 0.72 0.27 -7.90
CA ILE A 122 -0.34 0.91 -8.71
C ILE A 122 0.22 1.60 -9.96
N LEU A 123 1.32 2.37 -9.82
CA LEU A 123 1.79 3.23 -10.90
C LEU A 123 2.75 2.51 -11.83
N ARG A 124 3.55 1.58 -11.30
CA ARG A 124 4.51 0.84 -12.10
C ARG A 124 3.81 -0.27 -12.86
N PRO A 125 3.90 -0.31 -14.18
CA PRO A 125 3.33 -1.41 -14.96
C PRO A 125 4.08 -2.72 -14.66
N VAL A 126 3.43 -3.84 -14.93
CA VAL A 126 4.09 -5.16 -14.93
C VAL A 126 5.28 -5.15 -15.89
N ASN A 127 6.33 -5.88 -15.54
CA ASN A 127 7.58 -5.86 -16.31
C ASN A 127 7.49 -6.78 -17.55
N VAL A 128 6.76 -6.32 -18.53
CA VAL A 128 6.61 -6.98 -19.85
C VAL A 128 6.75 -5.94 -20.96
N PRO A 129 7.17 -6.34 -22.16
CA PRO A 129 7.17 -5.45 -23.33
C PRO A 129 5.79 -4.85 -23.58
N HIS A 130 5.75 -3.57 -23.94
CA HIS A 130 4.50 -2.86 -24.27
C HIS A 130 3.40 -2.94 -23.20
N ALA A 131 3.79 -2.91 -21.93
CA ALA A 131 2.87 -3.04 -20.79
C ALA A 131 1.73 -2.00 -20.79
N GLU A 132 1.90 -0.86 -21.48
CA GLU A 132 0.88 0.17 -21.64
C GLU A 132 -0.33 -0.29 -22.48
N SER A 133 -0.15 -1.27 -23.39
CA SER A 133 -1.22 -1.88 -24.18
C SER A 133 -1.81 -3.14 -23.55
N LEU A 134 -1.21 -3.63 -22.44
CA LEU A 134 -1.66 -4.85 -21.77
C LEU A 134 -2.82 -4.56 -20.82
N TYR A 135 -3.89 -5.35 -20.93
CA TYR A 135 -5.08 -5.28 -20.10
C TYR A 135 -5.52 -6.66 -19.64
N ALA A 136 -6.03 -6.73 -18.42
CA ALA A 136 -6.79 -7.85 -17.91
C ALA A 136 -8.28 -7.64 -18.20
N ILE A 137 -8.99 -8.73 -18.50
CA ILE A 137 -10.44 -8.73 -18.74
C ILE A 137 -11.13 -9.06 -17.42
N GLU A 138 -12.02 -8.20 -16.98
CA GLU A 138 -12.89 -8.39 -15.82
C GLU A 138 -14.31 -8.67 -16.25
N ARG A 139 -15.09 -9.27 -15.36
CA ARG A 139 -16.42 -9.71 -15.64
C ARG A 139 -17.43 -9.30 -14.57
N GLY A 140 -18.61 -8.91 -15.02
CA GLY A 140 -19.76 -8.62 -14.17
C GLY A 140 -19.67 -7.32 -13.39
N PRO A 141 -20.69 -7.01 -12.60
CA PRO A 141 -20.74 -5.79 -11.80
C PRO A 141 -19.74 -5.79 -10.62
N ASP A 142 -19.29 -6.98 -10.21
CA ASP A 142 -18.34 -7.15 -9.10
C ASP A 142 -16.88 -7.09 -9.58
N GLU A 143 -16.65 -6.79 -10.88
CA GLU A 143 -15.32 -6.67 -11.48
C GLU A 143 -14.45 -7.92 -11.22
N ALA A 144 -15.07 -9.10 -11.21
CA ALA A 144 -14.38 -10.37 -10.99
C ALA A 144 -13.47 -10.70 -12.17
N VAL A 145 -12.26 -11.16 -11.86
CA VAL A 145 -11.26 -11.53 -12.89
C VAL A 145 -11.38 -12.99 -13.32
N ASN A 146 -12.33 -13.74 -12.75
CA ASN A 146 -12.42 -15.19 -12.91
C ASN A 146 -13.27 -15.54 -14.13
N HIS A 147 -12.69 -16.34 -15.03
CA HIS A 147 -13.33 -16.87 -16.23
C HIS A 147 -13.27 -18.38 -16.24
N SER A 148 -14.25 -19.02 -16.91
CA SER A 148 -14.11 -20.43 -17.28
C SER A 148 -13.18 -20.57 -18.49
N TYR A 149 -12.59 -21.74 -18.68
CA TYR A 149 -11.78 -21.99 -19.87
C TYR A 149 -12.61 -21.89 -21.17
N PRO A 150 -13.86 -22.41 -21.25
CA PRO A 150 -14.70 -22.20 -22.44
C PRO A 150 -15.00 -20.72 -22.73
N ASP A 151 -15.20 -19.87 -21.70
CA ASP A 151 -15.37 -18.43 -21.90
C ASP A 151 -14.10 -17.78 -22.44
N TYR A 152 -12.94 -18.13 -21.88
CA TYR A 152 -11.66 -17.70 -22.43
C TYR A 152 -11.49 -18.09 -23.90
N ALA A 153 -11.81 -19.34 -24.26
CA ALA A 153 -11.71 -19.82 -25.64
C ALA A 153 -12.62 -19.03 -26.59
N ASP A 154 -13.87 -18.77 -26.17
CA ASP A 154 -14.81 -17.96 -26.93
C ASP A 154 -14.31 -16.50 -27.09
N LEU A 155 -13.79 -15.90 -26.01
CA LEU A 155 -13.21 -14.54 -26.07
C LEU A 155 -11.98 -14.52 -26.96
N ARG A 156 -11.07 -15.50 -26.84
CA ARG A 156 -9.87 -15.59 -27.66
C ARG A 156 -10.20 -15.68 -29.15
N ASP A 157 -11.13 -16.54 -29.51
CA ASP A 157 -11.40 -16.89 -30.92
C ASP A 157 -12.30 -15.85 -31.62
N ARG A 158 -13.12 -15.11 -30.87
CA ARG A 158 -14.12 -14.18 -31.43
C ARG A 158 -13.72 -12.71 -31.32
N ASN A 159 -12.80 -12.33 -30.39
CA ASN A 159 -12.42 -10.92 -30.24
C ASN A 159 -11.70 -10.37 -31.48
N ARG A 160 -11.86 -9.07 -31.71
CA ARG A 160 -11.22 -8.34 -32.79
C ARG A 160 -10.27 -7.25 -32.28
N SER A 161 -10.29 -7.00 -30.99
CA SER A 161 -9.65 -5.85 -30.35
C SER A 161 -8.27 -6.16 -29.77
N PHE A 162 -7.99 -7.43 -29.46
CA PHE A 162 -6.71 -7.86 -28.91
C PHE A 162 -5.86 -8.55 -29.97
N GLU A 163 -4.54 -8.44 -29.86
CA GLU A 163 -3.57 -9.18 -30.70
C GLU A 163 -3.65 -10.68 -30.40
N SER A 164 -3.60 -11.01 -29.11
CA SER A 164 -3.81 -12.35 -28.58
C SER A 164 -4.30 -12.25 -27.15
N LEU A 165 -5.10 -13.23 -26.72
CA LEU A 165 -5.49 -13.41 -25.33
C LEU A 165 -4.78 -14.60 -24.76
N ALA A 166 -4.28 -14.49 -23.53
CA ALA A 166 -3.74 -15.59 -22.74
C ALA A 166 -4.48 -15.67 -21.41
N ALA A 167 -4.54 -16.87 -20.85
CA ALA A 167 -5.15 -17.07 -19.54
C ALA A 167 -4.15 -17.76 -18.59
N TYR A 168 -4.33 -17.51 -17.31
CA TYR A 168 -3.51 -18.09 -16.25
C TYR A 168 -4.32 -18.31 -14.97
N ASN A 169 -3.85 -19.29 -14.19
CA ASN A 169 -4.36 -19.63 -12.86
C ASN A 169 -3.18 -19.78 -11.90
N LEU A 170 -3.39 -19.46 -10.61
CA LEU A 170 -2.43 -19.71 -9.55
C LEU A 170 -2.81 -21.01 -8.83
N ALA A 171 -1.87 -21.95 -8.76
CA ALA A 171 -2.08 -23.23 -8.13
C ALA A 171 -0.90 -23.63 -7.22
N ILE A 172 -1.09 -24.68 -6.42
CA ILE A 172 -0.06 -25.27 -5.58
C ILE A 172 0.13 -26.71 -6.03
N ALA A 173 1.37 -27.15 -6.14
CA ALA A 173 1.70 -28.52 -6.54
C ALA A 173 2.80 -29.10 -5.65
N GLY A 174 2.84 -30.45 -5.58
CA GLY A 174 3.93 -31.18 -4.94
C GLY A 174 5.05 -31.44 -5.94
N LEU A 175 6.22 -30.85 -5.74
CA LEU A 175 7.39 -31.08 -6.58
C LEU A 175 8.36 -32.03 -5.88
N ASP A 176 8.73 -33.12 -6.58
CA ASP A 176 9.79 -34.00 -6.19
C ASP A 176 10.92 -33.99 -7.24
N THR A 177 12.09 -33.60 -6.79
CA THR A 177 13.33 -33.60 -7.61
C THR A 177 14.27 -34.75 -7.30
N GLY A 178 13.79 -35.80 -6.64
CA GLY A 178 14.55 -36.97 -6.21
C GLY A 178 14.91 -36.97 -4.74
N GLY A 179 14.19 -36.19 -3.92
CA GLY A 179 14.31 -36.11 -2.47
C GLY A 179 12.93 -36.07 -1.81
N ASN A 180 12.81 -35.32 -0.71
CA ASN A 180 11.52 -35.09 -0.07
C ASN A 180 10.65 -34.16 -0.95
N PRO A 181 9.39 -34.52 -1.24
CA PRO A 181 8.49 -33.67 -1.97
C PRO A 181 8.21 -32.37 -1.20
N SER A 182 8.17 -31.27 -1.92
CA SER A 182 7.87 -29.93 -1.36
C SER A 182 6.67 -29.32 -2.05
N SER A 183 5.86 -28.58 -1.29
CA SER A 183 4.79 -27.77 -1.85
C SER A 183 5.39 -26.53 -2.50
N VAL A 184 5.01 -26.26 -3.75
CA VAL A 184 5.50 -25.13 -4.57
C VAL A 184 4.33 -24.38 -5.16
N TRP A 185 4.51 -23.06 -5.31
CA TRP A 185 3.54 -22.21 -5.95
C TRP A 185 3.78 -22.12 -7.46
N ILE A 186 2.79 -22.47 -8.22
CA ILE A 186 2.90 -22.53 -9.68
C ILE A 186 1.86 -21.65 -10.34
N MET A 187 2.13 -21.30 -11.57
CA MET A 187 1.16 -20.64 -12.43
C MET A 187 0.84 -21.57 -13.61
N GLU A 188 -0.39 -22.04 -13.67
CA GLU A 188 -0.93 -22.73 -14.83
C GLU A 188 -1.27 -21.69 -15.89
N VAL A 189 -0.73 -21.83 -17.09
CA VAL A 189 -0.88 -20.81 -18.14
C VAL A 189 -1.21 -21.46 -19.47
N THR A 190 -1.94 -20.75 -20.31
CA THR A 190 -2.19 -21.20 -21.70
C THR A 190 -0.90 -21.22 -22.50
N GLY A 191 -0.80 -22.14 -23.48
CA GLY A 191 0.43 -22.36 -24.25
C GLY A 191 0.95 -21.13 -24.99
N ASN A 192 0.12 -20.14 -25.25
CA ASN A 192 0.51 -18.87 -25.86
C ASN A 192 0.93 -17.78 -24.86
N TYR A 193 0.94 -18.05 -23.55
CA TYR A 193 1.13 -17.03 -22.49
C TYR A 193 2.41 -16.21 -22.68
N PHE A 194 3.57 -16.85 -22.80
CA PHE A 194 4.84 -16.13 -22.95
C PHE A 194 4.92 -15.39 -24.29
N ALA A 195 4.40 -15.99 -25.37
CA ALA A 195 4.34 -15.35 -26.68
C ALA A 195 3.41 -14.12 -26.67
N ALA A 196 2.25 -14.24 -26.01
CA ALA A 196 1.30 -13.15 -25.86
C ALA A 196 1.88 -11.97 -25.06
N LEU A 197 2.77 -12.24 -24.10
CA LEU A 197 3.46 -11.22 -23.30
C LEU A 197 4.76 -10.71 -23.94
N GLY A 198 5.21 -11.31 -25.05
CA GLY A 198 6.46 -10.92 -25.72
C GLY A 198 7.73 -11.28 -24.93
N ILE A 199 7.66 -12.24 -23.99
CA ILE A 199 8.79 -12.64 -23.15
C ILE A 199 9.68 -13.64 -23.88
N GLN A 200 11.00 -13.50 -23.73
CA GLN A 200 11.99 -14.44 -24.28
C GLN A 200 12.63 -15.26 -23.14
N PRO A 201 12.96 -16.54 -23.34
CA PRO A 201 13.59 -17.36 -22.32
C PRO A 201 15.02 -16.92 -22.03
N TYR A 202 15.44 -17.00 -20.77
CA TYR A 202 16.84 -16.84 -20.38
C TYR A 202 17.69 -18.07 -20.77
N LEU A 203 17.10 -19.26 -20.60
CA LEU A 203 17.73 -20.53 -20.93
C LEU A 203 16.69 -21.49 -21.54
N GLY A 204 17.07 -22.28 -22.54
CA GLY A 204 16.18 -23.23 -23.18
C GLY A 204 15.10 -22.59 -24.06
N ARG A 205 13.88 -23.13 -23.99
CA ARG A 205 12.71 -22.62 -24.72
C ARG A 205 11.49 -22.51 -23.80
N PHE A 206 10.48 -21.79 -24.24
CA PHE A 206 9.14 -21.85 -23.67
C PHE A 206 8.29 -22.92 -24.39
N PHE A 207 7.20 -23.30 -23.76
CA PHE A 207 6.14 -24.05 -24.44
C PHE A 207 5.27 -23.10 -25.26
N HIS A 208 4.59 -23.66 -26.25
CA HIS A 208 3.74 -22.90 -27.18
C HIS A 208 2.39 -23.60 -27.33
N SER A 209 1.39 -22.93 -27.90
CA SER A 209 0.07 -23.54 -28.19
C SER A 209 0.15 -24.83 -29.04
N ALA A 210 1.18 -24.98 -29.90
CA ALA A 210 1.40 -26.21 -30.68
C ALA A 210 1.81 -27.41 -29.82
N ASP A 211 2.31 -27.19 -28.61
CA ASP A 211 2.62 -28.26 -27.64
C ASP A 211 1.33 -28.83 -27.02
N GLU A 212 0.23 -28.04 -26.99
CA GLU A 212 -1.07 -28.38 -26.40
C GLU A 212 -1.95 -29.13 -27.44
N ARG A 213 -2.04 -30.45 -27.34
CA ARG A 213 -2.83 -31.29 -28.26
C ARG A 213 -4.08 -31.90 -27.62
N GLY A 214 -4.40 -31.50 -26.43
CA GLY A 214 -5.51 -31.99 -25.62
C GLY A 214 -5.16 -32.07 -24.13
N PRO A 215 -6.05 -32.58 -23.27
CA PRO A 215 -5.78 -32.72 -21.84
C PRO A 215 -4.50 -33.56 -21.58
N ASN A 216 -3.70 -33.11 -20.62
CA ASN A 216 -2.46 -33.74 -20.15
C ASN A 216 -1.40 -33.99 -21.25
N SER A 217 -1.46 -33.24 -22.36
CA SER A 217 -0.58 -33.51 -23.52
C SER A 217 0.75 -32.76 -23.47
N ALA A 218 0.92 -31.80 -22.59
CA ALA A 218 2.08 -30.90 -22.50
C ALA A 218 2.73 -30.93 -21.11
N PRO A 219 3.32 -32.02 -20.64
CA PRO A 219 3.93 -32.17 -19.33
C PRO A 219 5.26 -31.40 -19.25
N TYR A 220 5.20 -30.12 -19.30
CA TYR A 220 6.35 -29.23 -19.37
C TYR A 220 6.37 -28.23 -18.21
N ILE A 221 7.58 -27.82 -17.82
CA ILE A 221 7.84 -26.80 -16.79
C ILE A 221 8.76 -25.73 -17.37
N VAL A 222 8.45 -24.47 -17.09
CA VAL A 222 9.37 -23.35 -17.25
C VAL A 222 9.67 -22.79 -15.85
N LEU A 223 10.93 -22.84 -15.43
CA LEU A 223 11.35 -22.40 -14.10
C LEU A 223 11.39 -20.87 -14.01
N ALA A 224 11.02 -20.31 -12.87
CA ALA A 224 11.36 -18.95 -12.54
C ALA A 224 12.88 -18.82 -12.29
N TYR A 225 13.47 -17.68 -12.67
CA TYR A 225 14.89 -17.45 -12.48
C TYR A 225 15.34 -17.62 -11.03
N ALA A 226 14.57 -17.04 -10.09
CA ALA A 226 14.89 -17.13 -8.67
C ALA A 226 14.89 -18.58 -8.16
N TYR A 227 13.91 -19.38 -8.59
CA TYR A 227 13.82 -20.79 -8.22
C TYR A 227 14.99 -21.62 -8.81
N TRP A 228 15.32 -21.40 -10.07
CA TRP A 228 16.47 -22.04 -10.73
C TRP A 228 17.80 -21.68 -10.02
N HIS A 229 18.00 -20.39 -9.69
CA HIS A 229 19.18 -19.91 -9.00
C HIS A 229 19.35 -20.55 -7.61
N THR A 230 18.27 -20.60 -6.83
CA THR A 230 18.32 -21.07 -5.42
C THR A 230 18.34 -22.60 -5.29
N HIS A 231 17.55 -23.32 -6.11
CA HIS A 231 17.38 -24.78 -5.98
C HIS A 231 18.27 -25.59 -6.92
N PHE A 232 18.58 -25.04 -8.08
CA PHE A 232 19.43 -25.70 -9.08
C PHE A 232 20.82 -25.06 -9.20
N GLN A 233 21.16 -24.06 -8.36
CA GLN A 233 22.50 -23.44 -8.27
C GLN A 233 23.07 -23.02 -9.63
N ASP A 234 22.23 -22.42 -10.48
CA ASP A 234 22.59 -21.97 -11.83
C ASP A 234 23.03 -23.09 -12.79
N ASP A 235 22.65 -24.35 -12.53
CA ASP A 235 22.95 -25.47 -13.41
C ASP A 235 22.24 -25.32 -14.76
N ARG A 236 23.03 -25.09 -15.80
CA ARG A 236 22.51 -24.99 -17.19
C ARG A 236 22.06 -26.31 -17.77
N GLY A 237 22.49 -27.44 -17.17
CA GLY A 237 22.05 -28.77 -17.54
C GLY A 237 20.63 -29.15 -17.06
N VAL A 238 19.93 -28.19 -16.42
CA VAL A 238 18.55 -28.37 -15.94
C VAL A 238 17.55 -28.58 -17.08
N VAL A 239 17.82 -27.98 -18.24
CA VAL A 239 16.94 -28.10 -19.43
C VAL A 239 16.97 -29.55 -19.96
N GLY A 240 15.79 -30.16 -20.13
CA GLY A 240 15.60 -31.56 -20.50
C GLY A 240 15.54 -32.50 -19.29
N ARG A 241 15.81 -32.04 -18.07
CA ARG A 241 15.66 -32.87 -16.86
C ARG A 241 14.17 -33.10 -16.59
N VAL A 242 13.86 -34.34 -16.16
CA VAL A 242 12.51 -34.73 -15.76
C VAL A 242 12.43 -34.66 -14.25
N VAL A 243 11.37 -34.02 -13.75
CA VAL A 243 10.99 -33.90 -12.34
C VAL A 243 9.60 -34.47 -12.14
N GLN A 244 9.24 -34.87 -10.93
CA GLN A 244 7.90 -35.34 -10.62
C GLN A 244 7.05 -34.21 -10.07
N LEU A 245 5.95 -33.88 -10.74
CA LEU A 245 4.95 -32.92 -10.28
C LEU A 245 3.68 -33.71 -9.96
N ASN A 246 3.27 -33.74 -8.69
CA ASN A 246 2.15 -34.56 -8.22
C ASN A 246 2.27 -36.02 -8.68
N LYS A 247 3.47 -36.62 -8.61
CA LYS A 247 3.82 -37.95 -9.11
C LYS A 247 3.72 -38.17 -10.63
N HIS A 248 3.50 -37.13 -11.40
CA HIS A 248 3.54 -37.16 -12.86
C HIS A 248 4.87 -36.60 -13.37
N PRO A 249 5.49 -37.26 -14.40
CA PRO A 249 6.75 -36.77 -14.94
C PRO A 249 6.55 -35.53 -15.80
N PHE A 250 7.28 -34.46 -15.50
CA PHE A 250 7.32 -33.23 -16.25
C PHE A 250 8.74 -32.88 -16.69
N THR A 251 8.88 -32.39 -17.91
CA THR A 251 10.19 -31.99 -18.46
C THR A 251 10.42 -30.49 -18.34
N ILE A 252 11.56 -30.10 -17.79
CA ILE A 252 11.97 -28.71 -17.72
C ILE A 252 12.41 -28.25 -19.10
N LEU A 253 11.69 -27.28 -19.70
CA LEU A 253 11.99 -26.76 -21.04
C LEU A 253 12.92 -25.57 -21.03
N GLY A 254 12.87 -24.75 -19.98
CA GLY A 254 13.66 -23.53 -19.91
C GLY A 254 13.51 -22.78 -18.59
N VAL A 255 14.17 -21.63 -18.56
CA VAL A 255 14.18 -20.71 -17.43
C VAL A 255 13.73 -19.33 -17.92
N ALA A 256 12.81 -18.69 -17.21
CA ALA A 256 12.35 -17.34 -17.48
C ALA A 256 13.45 -16.30 -17.15
N PRO A 257 13.43 -15.10 -17.75
CA PRO A 257 14.40 -14.07 -17.43
C PRO A 257 14.26 -13.55 -15.98
N ALA A 258 15.36 -13.07 -15.41
CA ALA A 258 15.43 -12.66 -13.99
C ALA A 258 14.49 -11.50 -13.62
N ASP A 259 14.17 -10.67 -14.57
CA ASP A 259 13.28 -9.51 -14.42
C ASP A 259 11.80 -9.84 -14.65
N PHE A 260 11.47 -11.02 -15.19
CA PHE A 260 10.09 -11.48 -15.34
C PHE A 260 9.69 -12.39 -14.16
N ARG A 261 8.74 -11.93 -13.37
CA ARG A 261 8.23 -12.64 -12.19
C ARG A 261 6.76 -13.05 -12.30
N GLY A 262 6.21 -13.02 -13.51
CA GLY A 262 4.79 -13.24 -13.76
C GLY A 262 4.00 -11.94 -13.90
N THR A 263 2.69 -12.07 -14.02
CA THR A 263 1.76 -10.95 -14.23
C THR A 263 1.05 -10.50 -12.97
N LEU A 264 1.29 -11.14 -11.82
CA LEU A 264 0.87 -10.70 -10.49
C LEU A 264 2.02 -9.97 -9.78
N LEU A 265 1.73 -8.84 -9.11
CA LEU A 265 2.74 -7.99 -8.47
C LEU A 265 3.12 -8.41 -7.05
N PHE A 266 2.35 -9.31 -6.45
CA PHE A 266 2.49 -9.70 -5.05
C PHE A 266 2.67 -11.20 -4.83
N VAL A 267 2.47 -12.03 -5.87
CA VAL A 267 2.70 -13.49 -5.84
C VAL A 267 3.62 -13.86 -6.99
N PHE A 268 4.72 -14.51 -6.67
CA PHE A 268 5.71 -14.93 -7.65
C PHE A 268 5.73 -16.46 -7.71
N PRO A 269 5.36 -17.04 -8.87
CA PRO A 269 5.39 -18.49 -9.01
C PRO A 269 6.84 -19.01 -9.02
N ASP A 270 7.02 -20.22 -8.53
CA ASP A 270 8.28 -20.96 -8.64
C ASP A 270 8.52 -21.41 -10.08
N PHE A 271 7.43 -21.74 -10.80
CA PHE A 271 7.48 -22.10 -12.22
C PHE A 271 6.09 -22.01 -12.89
N TRP A 272 6.08 -22.14 -14.20
CA TRP A 272 4.90 -22.15 -15.05
C TRP A 272 4.69 -23.52 -15.68
N VAL A 273 3.42 -23.94 -15.77
CA VAL A 273 2.97 -25.22 -16.31
C VAL A 273 1.86 -24.95 -17.34
N PRO A 274 1.78 -25.67 -18.47
CA PRO A 274 0.65 -25.56 -19.39
C PRO A 274 -0.68 -25.94 -18.73
N LEU A 275 -1.68 -25.07 -18.89
CA LEU A 275 -3.01 -25.22 -18.29
C LEU A 275 -3.73 -26.53 -18.70
N VAL A 276 -3.41 -27.07 -19.88
CA VAL A 276 -3.98 -28.37 -20.34
C VAL A 276 -3.64 -29.54 -19.42
N ASN A 277 -2.67 -29.38 -18.52
CA ASN A 277 -2.27 -30.37 -17.53
C ASN A 277 -2.96 -30.22 -16.18
N GLN A 278 -4.04 -29.40 -16.09
CA GLN A 278 -4.76 -29.11 -14.84
C GLN A 278 -5.15 -30.38 -14.08
N GLU A 279 -5.59 -31.42 -14.76
CA GLU A 279 -5.97 -32.67 -14.11
C GLU A 279 -4.79 -33.34 -13.36
N GLN A 280 -3.57 -33.23 -13.89
CA GLN A 280 -2.36 -33.76 -13.24
C GLN A 280 -1.90 -32.89 -12.11
N VAL A 281 -2.22 -31.57 -12.15
CA VAL A 281 -1.82 -30.58 -11.16
C VAL A 281 -2.85 -30.49 -10.03
N GLU A 282 -4.12 -30.31 -10.35
CA GLU A 282 -5.18 -30.06 -9.35
C GLU A 282 -5.99 -31.32 -9.02
N GLY A 283 -5.86 -32.39 -9.82
CA GLY A 283 -6.60 -33.63 -9.62
C GLY A 283 -8.04 -33.59 -10.11
N ALA A 284 -8.46 -32.52 -10.78
CA ALA A 284 -9.79 -32.38 -11.39
C ALA A 284 -9.67 -31.63 -12.73
N ASN A 285 -10.34 -32.12 -13.75
CA ASN A 285 -10.36 -31.48 -15.07
C ASN A 285 -11.66 -30.70 -15.25
N VAL A 286 -11.62 -29.40 -15.07
CA VAL A 286 -12.76 -28.50 -15.23
C VAL A 286 -12.67 -27.65 -16.50
N LEU A 287 -11.68 -27.91 -17.39
CA LEU A 287 -11.47 -27.10 -18.59
C LEU A 287 -12.66 -27.14 -19.57
N ASN A 288 -13.50 -28.17 -19.52
CA ASN A 288 -14.68 -28.27 -20.37
C ASN A 288 -15.98 -27.78 -19.70
N GLU A 289 -15.90 -27.33 -18.43
CA GLU A 289 -17.08 -26.96 -17.64
C GLU A 289 -17.26 -25.43 -17.62
N ARG A 290 -18.20 -24.92 -18.41
CA ARG A 290 -18.48 -23.49 -18.51
C ARG A 290 -18.97 -22.88 -17.18
N GLY A 291 -19.71 -23.64 -16.38
CA GLY A 291 -20.18 -23.19 -15.05
C GLY A 291 -19.09 -23.12 -13.98
N LYS A 292 -17.93 -23.73 -14.23
CA LYS A 292 -16.77 -23.72 -13.32
C LYS A 292 -15.87 -22.54 -13.65
N ARG A 293 -16.07 -21.45 -12.95
CA ARG A 293 -15.34 -20.18 -13.12
C ARG A 293 -14.26 -19.99 -12.08
N GLU A 294 -13.53 -21.04 -11.80
CA GLU A 294 -12.49 -21.00 -10.81
C GLU A 294 -11.21 -20.43 -11.43
N LEU A 295 -10.91 -19.15 -11.12
CA LEU A 295 -9.58 -18.55 -11.10
C LEU A 295 -8.87 -18.23 -12.44
N LEU A 296 -9.41 -18.52 -13.61
CA LEU A 296 -8.72 -18.11 -14.85
C LEU A 296 -8.78 -16.61 -15.02
N MET A 297 -7.62 -15.98 -14.89
CA MET A 297 -7.41 -14.59 -15.24
C MET A 297 -7.03 -14.49 -16.71
N VAL A 298 -7.70 -13.63 -17.46
CA VAL A 298 -7.49 -13.44 -18.90
C VAL A 298 -6.86 -12.09 -19.13
N LEU A 299 -5.81 -12.06 -19.95
CA LEU A 299 -5.13 -10.84 -20.33
C LEU A 299 -4.66 -10.85 -21.78
N GLY A 300 -4.37 -9.65 -22.32
CA GLY A 300 -3.82 -9.52 -23.66
C GLY A 300 -3.46 -8.10 -24.03
N HIS A 301 -2.70 -7.94 -25.09
CA HIS A 301 -2.36 -6.64 -25.67
C HIS A 301 -3.44 -6.17 -26.62
N LEU A 302 -3.87 -4.92 -26.46
CA LEU A 302 -4.74 -4.27 -27.45
C LEU A 302 -4.00 -4.07 -28.77
N LYS A 303 -4.69 -4.29 -29.88
CA LYS A 303 -4.16 -3.98 -31.22
C LYS A 303 -3.85 -2.50 -31.36
N PRO A 304 -2.84 -2.12 -32.14
CA PRO A 304 -2.52 -0.74 -32.41
C PRO A 304 -3.75 0.06 -32.90
N GLY A 305 -4.00 1.19 -32.27
CA GLY A 305 -5.12 2.08 -32.63
C GLY A 305 -6.48 1.72 -32.03
N ILE A 306 -6.61 0.60 -31.31
CA ILE A 306 -7.83 0.25 -30.57
C ILE A 306 -7.80 0.90 -29.18
N THR A 307 -8.87 1.59 -28.83
CA THR A 307 -9.05 2.16 -27.50
C THR A 307 -9.66 1.13 -26.52
N PRO A 308 -9.41 1.27 -25.20
CA PRO A 308 -10.04 0.39 -24.22
C PRO A 308 -11.57 0.36 -24.31
N ALA A 309 -12.22 1.50 -24.61
CA ALA A 309 -13.66 1.58 -24.77
C ALA A 309 -14.18 0.76 -25.96
N GLN A 310 -13.44 0.75 -27.06
CA GLN A 310 -13.77 -0.08 -28.22
C GLN A 310 -13.62 -1.57 -27.91
N ALA A 311 -12.56 -1.95 -27.20
CA ALA A 311 -12.35 -3.32 -26.77
C ALA A 311 -13.44 -3.80 -25.81
N VAL A 312 -13.85 -2.98 -24.84
CA VAL A 312 -14.99 -3.26 -23.96
C VAL A 312 -16.27 -3.48 -24.74
N SER A 313 -16.54 -2.66 -25.77
CA SER A 313 -17.72 -2.82 -26.64
C SER A 313 -17.69 -4.14 -27.44
N ASP A 314 -16.51 -4.52 -27.96
CA ASP A 314 -16.30 -5.78 -28.69
C ASP A 314 -16.54 -6.98 -27.78
N LEU A 315 -15.91 -7.00 -26.59
CA LEU A 315 -16.08 -8.06 -25.58
C LEU A 315 -17.54 -8.20 -25.12
N ASN A 316 -18.23 -7.07 -24.86
CA ASN A 316 -19.63 -7.09 -24.46
C ASN A 316 -20.57 -7.58 -25.58
N SER A 317 -20.21 -7.36 -26.83
CA SER A 317 -20.91 -7.96 -27.98
C SER A 317 -20.82 -9.51 -27.96
N ILE A 318 -19.65 -10.04 -27.64
CA ILE A 318 -19.42 -11.48 -27.47
C ILE A 318 -20.20 -11.97 -26.25
N GLY A 319 -20.11 -11.27 -25.10
CA GLY A 319 -20.83 -11.59 -23.87
C GLY A 319 -22.34 -11.73 -24.07
N ALA A 320 -22.95 -10.78 -24.78
CA ALA A 320 -24.38 -10.82 -25.11
C ALA A 320 -24.77 -12.03 -25.98
N GLN A 321 -23.86 -12.54 -26.82
CA GLN A 321 -24.09 -13.76 -27.58
C GLN A 321 -23.97 -15.01 -26.70
N LEU A 322 -22.96 -15.05 -25.80
CA LEU A 322 -22.77 -16.16 -24.86
C LEU A 322 -23.93 -16.29 -23.91
N GLU A 323 -24.43 -15.18 -23.35
CA GLU A 323 -25.62 -15.16 -22.50
C GLU A 323 -26.86 -15.75 -23.18
N LYS A 324 -27.06 -15.49 -24.47
CA LYS A 324 -28.15 -16.08 -25.25
C LYS A 324 -27.94 -17.57 -25.53
N THR A 325 -26.70 -17.98 -25.73
CA THR A 325 -26.36 -19.36 -26.09
C THR A 325 -26.33 -20.26 -24.87
N TYR A 326 -25.83 -19.77 -23.74
CA TYR A 326 -25.60 -20.47 -22.48
C TYR A 326 -26.28 -19.77 -21.30
N PRO A 327 -27.60 -19.59 -21.31
CA PRO A 327 -28.28 -18.74 -20.31
C PRO A 327 -28.23 -19.29 -18.88
N LYS A 328 -27.90 -20.57 -18.70
CA LYS A 328 -27.73 -21.18 -17.38
C LYS A 328 -26.38 -20.86 -16.75
N ASP A 329 -25.34 -20.85 -17.56
CA ASP A 329 -23.96 -20.70 -17.12
C ASP A 329 -23.49 -19.23 -17.22
N ASP A 330 -23.96 -18.50 -18.22
CA ASP A 330 -23.47 -17.19 -18.63
C ASP A 330 -24.47 -16.04 -18.40
N GLY A 331 -25.16 -16.03 -17.27
CA GLY A 331 -25.99 -14.88 -16.86
C GLY A 331 -25.13 -13.64 -16.57
N HIS A 332 -25.54 -12.46 -17.06
CA HIS A 332 -24.86 -11.17 -16.88
C HIS A 332 -23.39 -11.15 -17.34
N MET A 333 -23.16 -11.48 -18.62
CA MET A 333 -21.84 -11.46 -19.27
C MET A 333 -21.44 -10.05 -19.71
N THR A 334 -21.18 -9.16 -18.77
CA THR A 334 -20.58 -7.86 -19.05
C THR A 334 -19.08 -7.90 -18.74
N PHE A 335 -18.29 -7.22 -19.59
CA PHE A 335 -16.84 -7.17 -19.44
C PHE A 335 -16.34 -5.74 -19.29
N THR A 336 -15.32 -5.58 -18.49
CA THR A 336 -14.52 -4.36 -18.32
C THR A 336 -13.05 -4.67 -18.46
N LEU A 337 -12.20 -3.65 -18.47
CA LEU A 337 -10.76 -3.79 -18.60
C LEU A 337 -10.06 -3.13 -17.44
N ALA A 338 -9.18 -3.87 -16.79
CA ALA A 338 -8.29 -3.37 -15.74
C ALA A 338 -6.82 -3.47 -16.14
N ARG A 339 -5.95 -2.77 -15.41
CA ARG A 339 -4.51 -3.00 -15.52
C ARG A 339 -4.15 -4.32 -14.83
N PRO A 340 -3.32 -5.17 -15.45
CA PRO A 340 -2.87 -6.41 -14.80
C PRO A 340 -1.96 -6.10 -13.60
N GLY A 341 -1.82 -7.07 -12.71
CA GLY A 341 -0.91 -6.99 -11.56
C GLY A 341 -1.58 -7.21 -10.22
N LEU A 342 -2.80 -6.71 -10.02
CA LEU A 342 -3.52 -6.78 -8.73
C LEU A 342 -4.80 -7.64 -8.81
N ALA A 343 -4.83 -8.63 -9.70
CA ALA A 343 -6.04 -9.42 -9.94
C ALA A 343 -7.26 -8.51 -10.26
N GLY A 344 -7.05 -7.56 -11.16
CA GLY A 344 -8.06 -6.61 -11.59
C GLY A 344 -8.41 -5.53 -10.56
N ASP A 345 -9.56 -4.90 -10.74
CA ASP A 345 -10.06 -3.85 -9.85
C ASP A 345 -10.74 -4.43 -8.59
N TRP A 346 -11.08 -5.72 -8.56
CA TRP A 346 -11.59 -6.39 -7.37
C TRP A 346 -10.66 -6.23 -6.15
N LEU A 347 -9.36 -6.51 -6.28
CA LEU A 347 -8.36 -6.25 -5.26
C LEU A 347 -7.73 -4.86 -5.44
N GLY A 348 -7.53 -4.44 -6.69
CA GLY A 348 -6.90 -3.17 -7.05
C GLY A 348 -7.69 -1.95 -6.60
N GLY A 349 -9.04 -1.97 -6.69
CA GLY A 349 -9.90 -0.87 -6.28
C GLY A 349 -9.76 -0.48 -4.81
N PRO A 350 -10.03 -1.39 -3.86
CA PRO A 350 -9.83 -1.16 -2.44
C PRO A 350 -8.39 -0.73 -2.08
N LEU A 351 -7.38 -1.37 -2.70
CA LEU A 351 -5.98 -1.04 -2.46
C LEU A 351 -5.61 0.36 -2.97
N LYS A 352 -6.09 0.75 -4.16
CA LYS A 352 -5.94 2.12 -4.69
C LYS A 352 -6.55 3.15 -3.73
N GLY A 353 -7.79 2.90 -3.25
CA GLY A 353 -8.46 3.75 -2.28
C GLY A 353 -7.68 3.88 -0.97
N PHE A 354 -7.18 2.79 -0.43
CA PHE A 354 -6.38 2.76 0.78
C PHE A 354 -5.06 3.54 0.63
N LEU A 355 -4.30 3.28 -0.43
CA LEU A 355 -3.02 3.96 -0.69
C LEU A 355 -3.23 5.45 -0.98
N ALA A 356 -4.29 5.83 -1.69
CA ALA A 356 -4.66 7.22 -1.90
C ALA A 356 -5.01 7.92 -0.57
N GLY A 357 -5.75 7.24 0.31
CA GLY A 357 -6.03 7.70 1.66
C GLY A 357 -4.77 7.90 2.50
N LEU A 358 -3.85 6.92 2.49
CA LEU A 358 -2.55 7.03 3.17
C LEU A 358 -1.71 8.19 2.60
N MET A 359 -1.69 8.36 1.28
CA MET A 359 -0.97 9.46 0.63
C MET A 359 -1.53 10.82 1.01
N LEU A 360 -2.86 10.95 1.09
CA LEU A 360 -3.51 12.14 1.60
C LEU A 360 -3.09 12.44 3.04
N LEU A 361 -3.13 11.44 3.94
CA LEU A 361 -2.75 11.58 5.34
C LEU A 361 -1.26 11.93 5.49
N ALA A 362 -0.37 11.29 4.73
CA ALA A 362 1.05 11.63 4.70
C ALA A 362 1.29 13.06 4.19
N GLY A 363 0.54 13.50 3.17
CA GLY A 363 0.54 14.88 2.71
C GLY A 363 0.07 15.89 3.78
N LEU A 364 -0.94 15.53 4.57
CA LEU A 364 -1.39 16.31 5.71
C LEU A 364 -0.31 16.43 6.80
N ILE A 365 0.45 15.35 7.06
CA ILE A 365 1.62 15.39 7.96
C ILE A 365 2.66 16.37 7.45
N LEU A 366 2.96 16.36 6.15
CA LEU A 366 3.91 17.29 5.56
C LEU A 366 3.44 18.75 5.68
N MET A 367 2.16 19.01 5.45
CA MET A 367 1.58 20.32 5.68
C MET A 367 1.68 20.76 7.14
N ALA A 368 1.40 19.87 8.10
CA ALA A 368 1.54 20.13 9.52
C ALA A 368 3.00 20.42 9.90
N ALA A 369 3.95 19.67 9.35
CA ALA A 369 5.38 19.90 9.53
C ALA A 369 5.81 21.26 8.97
N CYS A 370 5.37 21.63 7.77
CA CYS A 370 5.63 22.94 7.17
C CYS A 370 5.02 24.09 8.00
N ALA A 371 3.80 23.92 8.51
CA ALA A 371 3.16 24.90 9.38
C ALA A 371 3.92 25.07 10.71
N ASN A 372 4.39 23.99 11.31
CA ASN A 372 5.20 23.98 12.52
C ASN A 372 6.54 24.70 12.29
N LEU A 373 7.26 24.35 11.24
CA LEU A 373 8.49 25.04 10.86
C LEU A 373 8.25 26.51 10.53
N GLY A 374 7.22 26.81 9.75
CA GLY A 374 6.84 28.19 9.43
C GLY A 374 6.61 29.02 10.69
N SER A 375 5.95 28.46 11.71
CA SER A 375 5.73 29.15 12.99
C SER A 375 7.02 29.30 13.80
N LEU A 376 7.94 28.32 13.79
CA LEU A 376 9.26 28.40 14.42
C LEU A 376 10.15 29.43 13.73
N PHE A 377 10.18 29.46 12.40
CA PHE A 377 10.91 30.47 11.63
C PHE A 377 10.36 31.89 11.85
N ALA A 378 9.03 32.05 11.91
CA ALA A 378 8.40 33.33 12.21
C ALA A 378 8.74 33.84 13.61
N ALA A 379 8.82 32.93 14.61
CA ALA A 379 9.28 33.28 15.95
C ALA A 379 10.72 33.80 15.93
N ARG A 380 11.61 33.09 15.26
CA ARG A 380 13.04 33.44 15.14
C ARG A 380 13.26 34.75 14.36
N ALA A 381 12.47 34.98 13.30
CA ALA A 381 12.48 36.24 12.56
C ALA A 381 12.02 37.41 13.41
N ALA A 382 11.04 37.20 14.27
CA ALA A 382 10.55 38.22 15.20
C ALA A 382 11.63 38.60 16.26
N ASP A 383 12.40 37.64 16.77
CA ASP A 383 13.50 37.88 17.70
C ASP A 383 14.64 38.68 17.05
N ARG A 384 14.88 38.45 15.75
CA ARG A 384 15.89 39.17 14.95
C ARG A 384 15.36 40.48 14.31
N SER A 385 14.14 40.90 14.63
CA SER A 385 13.50 42.05 13.98
C SER A 385 14.30 43.35 14.13
N ARG A 386 14.97 43.56 15.29
CA ARG A 386 15.86 44.71 15.51
C ARG A 386 17.11 44.65 14.62
N GLU A 387 17.73 43.52 14.48
CA GLU A 387 18.87 43.28 13.59
C GLU A 387 18.51 43.57 12.14
N VAL A 388 17.36 43.04 11.70
CA VAL A 388 16.80 43.28 10.36
C VAL A 388 16.52 44.77 10.13
N ALA A 389 15.92 45.45 11.11
CA ALA A 389 15.64 46.90 11.03
C ALA A 389 16.94 47.71 10.95
N LEU A 390 17.97 47.36 11.74
CA LEU A 390 19.29 48.02 11.69
C LEU A 390 19.98 47.79 10.33
N ARG A 391 19.94 46.57 9.77
CA ARG A 391 20.50 46.30 8.45
C ARG A 391 19.80 47.08 7.33
N LEU A 392 18.46 47.17 7.40
CA LEU A 392 17.71 48.02 6.47
C LEU A 392 18.05 49.50 6.61
N ALA A 393 18.22 50.01 7.84
CA ALA A 393 18.61 51.39 8.10
C ALA A 393 20.05 51.70 7.61
N LEU A 394 20.93 50.70 7.62
CA LEU A 394 22.31 50.79 7.11
C LEU A 394 22.41 50.59 5.57
N GLY A 395 21.25 50.50 4.86
CA GLY A 395 21.20 50.44 3.41
C GLY A 395 21.17 49.03 2.80
N SER A 396 21.01 47.97 3.59
CA SER A 396 20.88 46.60 3.05
C SER A 396 19.55 46.45 2.28
N SER A 397 19.60 45.90 1.08
CA SER A 397 18.40 45.68 0.27
C SER A 397 17.48 44.61 0.87
N ARG A 398 16.17 44.80 0.73
CA ARG A 398 15.16 43.78 1.15
C ARG A 398 15.38 42.46 0.46
N LYS A 399 15.79 42.44 -0.83
CA LYS A 399 16.10 41.23 -1.62
C LYS A 399 17.18 40.38 -0.96
N ARG A 400 18.25 41.01 -0.41
CA ARG A 400 19.36 40.28 0.24
C ARG A 400 18.91 39.61 1.52
N ILE A 401 18.10 40.27 2.34
CA ILE A 401 17.55 39.68 3.58
C ILE A 401 16.59 38.51 3.25
N LEU A 402 15.76 38.67 2.23
CA LEU A 402 14.85 37.61 1.80
C LEU A 402 15.60 36.40 1.25
N ARG A 403 16.66 36.63 0.48
CA ARG A 403 17.51 35.56 -0.06
C ARG A 403 18.21 34.79 1.06
N ASP A 404 18.72 35.44 2.07
CA ASP A 404 19.38 34.83 3.25
C ASP A 404 18.38 33.91 4.01
N LEU A 405 17.15 34.39 4.28
CA LEU A 405 16.11 33.60 4.93
C LEU A 405 15.65 32.40 4.09
N PHE A 406 15.56 32.60 2.77
CA PHE A 406 15.16 31.53 1.85
C PHE A 406 16.25 30.46 1.75
N THR A 407 17.54 30.85 1.70
CA THR A 407 18.67 29.94 1.68
C THR A 407 18.72 29.08 2.95
N GLU A 408 18.49 29.69 4.13
CA GLU A 408 18.39 28.96 5.40
C GLU A 408 17.25 27.92 5.36
N ALA A 409 16.08 28.27 4.84
CA ALA A 409 14.95 27.38 4.68
C ALA A 409 15.24 26.22 3.72
N VAL A 410 15.81 26.52 2.55
CA VAL A 410 16.16 25.49 1.54
C VAL A 410 17.21 24.53 2.08
N LEU A 411 18.23 25.00 2.78
CA LEU A 411 19.27 24.13 3.37
C LEU A 411 18.67 23.15 4.40
N ILE A 412 17.80 23.61 5.28
CA ILE A 412 17.09 22.74 6.24
C ILE A 412 16.22 21.72 5.49
N SER A 413 15.53 22.17 4.45
CA SER A 413 14.63 21.33 3.67
C SER A 413 15.38 20.25 2.91
N VAL A 414 16.50 20.60 2.28
CA VAL A 414 17.38 19.64 1.59
C VAL A 414 17.99 18.64 2.58
N ALA A 415 18.47 19.12 3.73
CA ALA A 415 18.99 18.23 4.78
C ALA A 415 17.91 17.28 5.32
N GLY A 416 16.72 17.81 5.62
CA GLY A 416 15.57 17.01 6.05
C GLY A 416 15.12 16.01 4.98
N GLY A 417 15.09 16.46 3.70
CA GLY A 417 14.79 15.60 2.56
C GLY A 417 15.81 14.47 2.38
N ALA A 418 17.10 14.76 2.51
CA ALA A 418 18.17 13.75 2.39
C ALA A 418 18.07 12.69 3.50
N VAL A 419 17.87 13.11 4.75
CA VAL A 419 17.69 12.19 5.89
C VAL A 419 16.39 11.39 5.75
N GLY A 420 15.29 12.04 5.35
CA GLY A 420 14.00 11.39 5.12
C GLY A 420 14.05 10.38 3.97
N LEU A 421 14.71 10.73 2.88
CA LEU A 421 14.95 9.82 1.75
C LEU A 421 15.81 8.62 2.17
N TRP A 422 16.91 8.84 2.88
CA TRP A 422 17.74 7.74 3.40
C TRP A 422 16.93 6.79 4.27
N GLY A 423 16.16 7.31 5.22
CA GLY A 423 15.28 6.51 6.07
C GLY A 423 14.21 5.75 5.27
N SER A 424 13.61 6.39 4.25
CA SER A 424 12.62 5.73 3.39
C SER A 424 13.23 4.60 2.55
N VAL A 425 14.44 4.79 2.00
CA VAL A 425 15.17 3.75 1.25
C VAL A 425 15.47 2.55 2.14
N VAL A 426 15.96 2.79 3.35
CA VAL A 426 16.21 1.70 4.32
C VAL A 426 14.93 0.93 4.63
N LEU A 427 13.83 1.64 4.89
CA LEU A 427 12.55 1.00 5.22
C LEU A 427 11.96 0.24 4.02
N LEU A 428 11.97 0.82 2.81
CA LEU A 428 11.47 0.16 1.61
C LEU A 428 12.28 -1.11 1.28
N ASN A 429 13.62 -1.06 1.42
CA ASN A 429 14.47 -2.24 1.24
C ASN A 429 14.17 -3.34 2.29
N ARG A 430 13.82 -2.97 3.52
CA ARG A 430 13.39 -3.94 4.53
C ARG A 430 12.03 -4.54 4.20
N LEU A 431 11.10 -3.72 3.70
CA LEU A 431 9.78 -4.18 3.26
C LEU A 431 9.88 -5.12 2.05
N SER A 432 10.81 -4.90 1.13
CA SER A 432 10.97 -5.72 -0.08
C SER A 432 11.47 -7.14 0.19
N VAL A 433 12.12 -7.37 1.33
CA VAL A 433 12.58 -8.71 1.78
C VAL A 433 11.72 -9.29 2.90
N TRP A 434 10.68 -8.59 3.29
CA TRP A 434 9.77 -9.04 4.32
C TRP A 434 8.72 -9.98 3.73
N HIS A 435 8.60 -11.18 4.32
CA HIS A 435 7.59 -12.18 3.96
C HIS A 435 6.52 -12.16 5.06
N PRO A 436 5.42 -11.46 4.84
CA PRO A 436 4.39 -11.29 5.87
C PRO A 436 3.65 -12.57 6.22
N LEU A 437 3.56 -13.50 5.26
CA LEU A 437 2.84 -14.76 5.40
C LEU A 437 3.82 -15.92 5.16
N PRO A 438 4.02 -16.80 6.17
CA PRO A 438 4.96 -17.92 6.04
C PRO A 438 4.53 -18.96 4.99
N THR A 439 3.22 -19.12 4.77
CA THR A 439 2.62 -20.13 3.91
C THR A 439 2.35 -19.65 2.47
N ALA A 440 2.37 -18.35 2.23
CA ALA A 440 2.14 -17.78 0.90
C ALA A 440 3.36 -17.00 0.42
N PRO A 441 3.78 -17.11 -0.85
CA PRO A 441 4.92 -16.40 -1.42
C PRO A 441 4.58 -14.92 -1.68
N LEU A 442 3.94 -14.27 -0.70
CA LEU A 442 3.62 -12.87 -0.78
C LEU A 442 4.87 -12.04 -0.54
N THR A 443 5.33 -11.37 -1.56
CA THR A 443 6.42 -10.40 -1.48
C THR A 443 6.03 -9.14 -2.21
N ILE A 444 6.29 -8.01 -1.59
CA ILE A 444 6.06 -6.70 -2.21
C ILE A 444 7.41 -6.17 -2.64
N ALA A 445 7.72 -6.23 -3.93
CA ALA A 445 8.98 -5.74 -4.48
C ALA A 445 9.00 -4.20 -4.52
N VAL A 446 9.16 -3.57 -3.36
CA VAL A 446 9.14 -2.11 -3.18
C VAL A 446 10.57 -1.56 -3.28
N ASN A 447 11.21 -1.76 -4.41
CA ASN A 447 12.56 -1.20 -4.61
C ASN A 447 12.45 0.29 -4.95
N PRO A 448 13.17 1.17 -4.19
CA PRO A 448 13.21 2.59 -4.49
C PRO A 448 13.75 2.84 -5.90
N ASP A 449 13.02 3.59 -6.69
CA ASP A 449 13.37 3.95 -8.07
C ASP A 449 13.58 5.46 -8.24
N ALA A 450 13.89 5.88 -9.46
CA ALA A 450 14.08 7.30 -9.80
C ALA A 450 12.87 8.16 -9.46
N ASN A 451 11.64 7.61 -9.54
CA ASN A 451 10.41 8.34 -9.21
C ASN A 451 10.33 8.65 -7.72
N VAL A 452 10.70 7.70 -6.85
CA VAL A 452 10.75 7.91 -5.39
C VAL A 452 11.76 9.00 -5.04
N TYR A 453 12.95 8.98 -5.67
CA TYR A 453 13.97 10.01 -5.46
C TYR A 453 13.51 11.39 -5.95
N ALA A 454 12.89 11.45 -7.12
CA ALA A 454 12.37 12.69 -7.69
C ALA A 454 11.25 13.30 -6.83
N VAL A 455 10.31 12.47 -6.35
CA VAL A 455 9.23 12.92 -5.47
C VAL A 455 9.78 13.41 -4.13
N ALA A 456 10.71 12.69 -3.50
CA ALA A 456 11.32 13.13 -2.25
C ALA A 456 12.05 14.47 -2.40
N LEU A 457 12.79 14.67 -3.50
CA LEU A 457 13.44 15.94 -3.82
C LEU A 457 12.42 17.05 -4.05
N LEU A 458 11.35 16.78 -4.82
CA LEU A 458 10.28 17.75 -5.06
C LEU A 458 9.61 18.17 -3.75
N LEU A 459 9.27 17.21 -2.89
CA LEU A 459 8.67 17.48 -1.58
C LEU A 459 9.61 18.30 -0.70
N ALA A 460 10.92 18.04 -0.72
CA ALA A 460 11.91 18.83 -0.03
C ALA A 460 11.92 20.28 -0.52
N LEU A 461 11.98 20.51 -1.82
CA LEU A 461 11.99 21.86 -2.41
C LEU A 461 10.69 22.61 -2.14
N VAL A 462 9.53 21.97 -2.35
CA VAL A 462 8.21 22.57 -2.07
C VAL A 462 8.07 22.93 -0.60
N SER A 463 8.49 22.05 0.30
CA SER A 463 8.47 22.32 1.75
C SER A 463 9.32 23.54 2.09
N GLY A 464 10.56 23.62 1.57
CA GLY A 464 11.45 24.77 1.77
C GLY A 464 10.84 26.08 1.31
N PHE A 465 10.14 26.06 0.18
CA PHE A 465 9.42 27.21 -0.32
C PHE A 465 8.23 27.60 0.60
N VAL A 466 7.39 26.62 0.97
CA VAL A 466 6.18 26.85 1.76
C VAL A 466 6.49 27.45 3.13
N PHE A 467 7.36 26.80 3.92
CA PHE A 467 7.67 27.33 5.25
C PHE A 467 8.60 28.55 5.20
N GLY A 468 9.47 28.67 4.17
CA GLY A 468 10.31 29.84 3.93
C GLY A 468 9.52 31.09 3.55
N ALA A 469 8.34 30.95 2.92
CA ALA A 469 7.47 32.09 2.57
C ALA A 469 6.87 32.81 3.80
N VAL A 470 6.72 32.12 4.94
CA VAL A 470 6.11 32.69 6.16
C VAL A 470 6.95 33.86 6.75
N PRO A 471 8.25 33.72 7.03
CA PRO A 471 9.08 34.82 7.52
C PRO A 471 9.24 35.92 6.48
N ILE A 472 9.28 35.59 5.20
CA ILE A 472 9.35 36.56 4.11
C ILE A 472 8.19 37.55 4.18
N ARG A 473 6.96 37.06 4.29
CA ARG A 473 5.76 37.92 4.41
C ARG A 473 5.82 38.81 5.65
N GLN A 474 6.42 38.35 6.73
CA GLN A 474 6.56 39.10 7.97
C GLN A 474 7.59 40.23 7.81
N VAL A 475 8.76 39.97 7.22
CA VAL A 475 9.81 40.98 6.94
C VAL A 475 9.31 42.04 5.97
N LEU A 476 8.57 41.68 4.92
CA LEU A 476 8.02 42.66 3.97
C LEU A 476 7.03 43.64 4.59
N ARG A 477 6.32 43.24 5.65
CA ARG A 477 5.35 44.08 6.38
C ARG A 477 5.95 44.90 7.54
N THR A 478 7.25 44.70 7.83
CA THR A 478 7.90 45.41 8.93
C THR A 478 8.28 46.84 8.47
N ASN A 479 7.79 47.83 9.19
CA ASN A 479 8.20 49.22 8.99
C ASN A 479 9.41 49.53 9.90
N PRO A 480 10.61 49.82 9.36
CA PRO A 480 11.83 49.99 10.14
C PRO A 480 11.71 51.14 11.16
N TYR A 481 11.00 52.20 10.77
CA TYR A 481 10.82 53.40 11.62
C TYR A 481 10.02 53.11 12.89
N GLU A 482 8.94 52.33 12.78
CA GLU A 482 8.10 51.95 13.93
C GLU A 482 8.83 51.01 14.89
N VAL A 483 9.67 50.09 14.37
CA VAL A 483 10.44 49.16 15.21
C VAL A 483 11.54 49.83 16.01
N VAL A 484 12.16 50.88 15.46
CA VAL A 484 13.20 51.64 16.15
C VAL A 484 12.58 52.63 17.16
N LYS A 485 11.43 53.24 16.84
CA LYS A 485 10.78 54.28 17.67
C LYS A 485 9.93 53.71 18.81
N SER A 486 9.20 52.62 18.57
CA SER A 486 8.37 51.96 19.56
C SER A 486 9.11 50.76 20.16
N GLY A 487 9.77 50.98 21.29
CA GLY A 487 10.28 49.86 22.09
C GLY A 487 9.15 48.86 22.38
N SER A 488 9.06 47.80 21.57
CA SER A 488 8.29 46.57 21.76
C SER A 488 6.81 46.58 22.19
N SER A 489 6.08 47.68 22.03
CA SER A 489 4.63 47.73 22.33
C SER A 489 3.80 47.70 21.05
N GLY A 490 3.90 46.62 20.31
CA GLY A 490 2.95 46.31 19.23
C GLY A 490 1.54 46.16 19.82
N ARG A 491 0.60 47.02 19.40
CA ARG A 491 -0.83 46.87 19.68
C ARG A 491 -1.24 45.43 19.38
N ILE A 492 -1.55 44.64 20.41
CA ILE A 492 -2.15 43.32 20.29
C ILE A 492 -3.59 43.54 19.79
N GLY A 493 -3.73 43.67 18.47
CA GLY A 493 -5.04 43.75 17.86
C GLY A 493 -5.77 42.41 18.03
N ARG A 494 -7.08 42.47 18.16
CA ARG A 494 -8.03 41.33 18.31
C ARG A 494 -8.08 40.37 17.10
N ARG A 495 -7.23 40.57 16.08
CA ARG A 495 -7.21 39.78 14.84
C ARG A 495 -6.33 38.55 15.00
N VAL A 496 -6.85 37.41 14.52
CA VAL A 496 -6.10 36.11 14.42
C VAL A 496 -4.84 36.36 13.59
N THR A 497 -3.69 36.06 14.14
CA THR A 497 -2.40 36.16 13.45
C THR A 497 -2.24 34.95 12.49
N LEU A 498 -1.46 35.13 11.41
CA LEU A 498 -1.16 34.03 10.48
C LEU A 498 -0.63 32.78 11.21
N ARG A 499 0.20 32.99 12.24
CA ARG A 499 0.75 31.91 13.06
C ARG A 499 -0.32 31.15 13.83
N GLU A 500 -1.31 31.84 14.39
CA GLU A 500 -2.43 31.22 15.10
C GLU A 500 -3.33 30.45 14.15
N ALA A 501 -3.57 30.97 12.94
CA ALA A 501 -4.30 30.24 11.91
C ALA A 501 -3.58 28.97 11.49
N LEU A 502 -2.26 29.03 11.26
CA LEU A 502 -1.45 27.86 10.95
C LEU A 502 -1.49 26.82 12.07
N LEU A 503 -1.46 27.26 13.33
CA LEU A 503 -1.56 26.34 14.47
C LEU A 503 -2.93 25.65 14.54
N VAL A 504 -4.02 26.39 14.34
CA VAL A 504 -5.38 25.79 14.31
C VAL A 504 -5.49 24.73 13.21
N VAL A 505 -5.00 25.06 12.00
CA VAL A 505 -4.96 24.08 10.88
C VAL A 505 -4.12 22.87 11.25
N GLN A 506 -2.94 23.05 11.82
CA GLN A 506 -2.07 21.97 12.27
C GLN A 506 -2.75 21.08 13.31
N ILE A 507 -3.37 21.65 14.33
CA ILE A 507 -4.11 20.91 15.37
C ILE A 507 -5.28 20.14 14.73
N ALA A 508 -6.00 20.76 13.79
CA ALA A 508 -7.10 20.09 13.09
C ALA A 508 -6.60 18.88 12.28
N ILE A 509 -5.50 19.03 11.55
CA ILE A 509 -4.86 17.92 10.83
C ILE A 509 -4.45 16.79 11.79
N CYS A 510 -3.80 17.13 12.90
CA CYS A 510 -3.39 16.15 13.90
C CYS A 510 -4.59 15.43 14.52
N ALA A 511 -5.68 16.11 14.79
CA ALA A 511 -6.90 15.49 15.30
C ALA A 511 -7.51 14.53 14.28
N VAL A 512 -7.48 14.84 12.97
CA VAL A 512 -7.89 13.91 11.89
C VAL A 512 -7.02 12.65 11.91
N LEU A 513 -5.69 12.79 11.99
CA LEU A 513 -4.75 11.66 12.01
C LEU A 513 -4.96 10.76 13.23
N VAL A 514 -5.10 11.36 14.42
CA VAL A 514 -5.35 10.63 15.67
C VAL A 514 -6.70 9.92 15.61
N THR A 515 -7.75 10.59 15.09
CA THR A 515 -9.08 9.99 14.92
C THR A 515 -8.99 8.77 14.00
N SER A 516 -8.36 8.90 12.83
CA SER A 516 -8.19 7.81 11.87
C SER A 516 -7.42 6.62 12.48
N SER A 517 -6.36 6.91 13.23
CA SER A 517 -5.57 5.90 13.95
C SER A 517 -6.40 5.15 15.01
N LEU A 518 -7.13 5.86 15.86
CA LEU A 518 -7.95 5.24 16.91
C LEU A 518 -9.11 4.44 16.34
N VAL A 519 -9.71 4.90 15.24
CA VAL A 519 -10.74 4.17 14.51
C VAL A 519 -10.18 2.85 13.98
N ALA A 520 -8.98 2.85 13.38
CA ALA A 520 -8.34 1.64 12.88
C ALA A 520 -7.99 0.65 14.00
N VAL A 521 -7.38 1.13 15.08
CA VAL A 521 -7.08 0.31 16.26
C VAL A 521 -8.34 -0.32 16.85
N ARG A 522 -9.41 0.47 16.98
CA ARG A 522 -10.69 -0.01 17.52
C ARG A 522 -11.34 -1.05 16.60
N GLY A 523 -11.28 -0.82 15.27
CA GLY A 523 -11.75 -1.79 14.28
C GLY A 523 -11.02 -3.12 14.42
N LEU A 524 -9.67 -3.08 14.48
CA LEU A 524 -8.86 -4.29 14.65
C LEU A 524 -9.18 -5.01 15.98
N LEU A 525 -9.30 -4.29 17.09
CA LEU A 525 -9.65 -4.90 18.37
C LEU A 525 -11.03 -5.55 18.35
N ARG A 526 -12.02 -4.95 17.67
CA ARG A 526 -13.32 -5.56 17.47
C ARG A 526 -13.24 -6.81 16.62
N SER A 527 -12.48 -6.77 15.54
CA SER A 527 -12.26 -7.94 14.67
C SER A 527 -11.68 -9.12 15.45
N LEU A 528 -10.67 -8.86 16.28
CA LEU A 528 -10.02 -9.88 17.12
C LEU A 528 -10.94 -10.49 18.19
N HIS A 529 -12.00 -9.78 18.59
CA HIS A 529 -12.96 -10.24 19.62
C HIS A 529 -14.32 -10.58 19.02
N SER A 530 -14.43 -10.67 17.68
CA SER A 530 -15.67 -11.10 17.02
C SER A 530 -15.88 -12.61 17.22
N ASN A 531 -17.12 -13.06 17.19
CA ASN A 531 -17.42 -14.49 17.10
C ASN A 531 -17.12 -14.94 15.66
N PHE A 532 -16.14 -15.82 15.49
CA PHE A 532 -15.76 -16.37 14.19
C PHE A 532 -16.66 -17.54 13.76
N GLY A 533 -17.47 -18.10 14.67
CA GLY A 533 -18.17 -19.36 14.50
C GLY A 533 -17.25 -20.59 14.63
N PHE A 534 -16.00 -20.37 15.03
CA PHE A 534 -14.98 -21.39 15.37
C PHE A 534 -13.98 -20.84 16.38
N GLU A 535 -13.26 -21.73 17.08
CA GLU A 535 -12.29 -21.37 18.10
C GLU A 535 -10.87 -21.69 17.61
N PRO A 536 -10.02 -20.68 17.27
CA PRO A 536 -8.68 -20.92 16.73
C PRO A 536 -7.64 -21.31 17.80
N LYS A 537 -7.92 -21.05 19.09
CA LYS A 537 -6.95 -21.37 20.16
C LYS A 537 -6.84 -22.88 20.37
N ASN A 538 -5.64 -23.35 20.72
CA ASN A 538 -5.37 -24.75 20.99
C ASN A 538 -5.73 -25.68 19.82
N ALA A 539 -5.61 -25.18 18.58
CA ALA A 539 -5.87 -25.95 17.38
C ALA A 539 -4.67 -25.87 16.43
N MET A 540 -4.20 -27.01 15.96
CA MET A 540 -3.22 -27.14 14.88
C MET A 540 -3.95 -27.46 13.58
N LEU A 541 -3.41 -26.97 12.51
CA LEU A 541 -3.86 -27.24 11.15
C LEU A 541 -2.85 -28.11 10.43
N VAL A 542 -3.33 -29.11 9.72
CA VAL A 542 -2.55 -29.95 8.81
C VAL A 542 -3.17 -29.79 7.43
N GLU A 543 -2.51 -29.05 6.58
CA GLU A 543 -3.01 -28.72 5.24
C GLU A 543 -2.26 -29.48 4.17
N THR A 544 -2.99 -30.05 3.23
CA THR A 544 -2.45 -30.76 2.07
C THR A 544 -3.47 -30.79 0.94
N ALA A 545 -2.99 -30.94 -0.28
CA ALA A 545 -3.82 -31.38 -1.41
C ALA A 545 -3.48 -32.84 -1.72
N LEU A 546 -4.44 -33.72 -1.54
CA LEU A 546 -4.24 -35.17 -1.71
C LEU A 546 -3.86 -35.56 -3.14
N SER A 547 -4.22 -34.72 -4.13
CA SER A 547 -3.75 -34.88 -5.51
C SER A 547 -2.23 -34.82 -5.64
N MET A 548 -1.52 -34.09 -4.75
CA MET A 548 -0.05 -34.01 -4.77
C MET A 548 0.61 -35.38 -4.52
N ALA A 549 -0.08 -36.25 -3.79
CA ALA A 549 0.35 -37.65 -3.56
C ALA A 549 -0.36 -38.65 -4.49
N GLY A 550 -1.10 -38.18 -5.52
CA GLY A 550 -1.77 -39.00 -6.50
C GLY A 550 -3.10 -39.62 -6.06
N TYR A 551 -3.68 -39.15 -4.97
CA TYR A 551 -5.04 -39.55 -4.55
C TYR A 551 -6.08 -38.80 -5.35
N THR A 552 -6.96 -39.48 -6.05
CA THR A 552 -8.07 -38.93 -6.85
C THR A 552 -9.36 -39.69 -6.66
N GLY A 553 -10.50 -39.07 -6.93
CA GLY A 553 -11.81 -39.68 -6.89
C GLY A 553 -12.16 -40.33 -5.53
N ASP A 554 -12.64 -41.55 -5.54
CA ASP A 554 -13.11 -42.25 -4.33
C ASP A 554 -11.97 -42.62 -3.35
N LYS A 555 -10.70 -42.47 -3.73
CA LYS A 555 -9.55 -42.69 -2.82
C LYS A 555 -9.37 -41.52 -1.85
N VAL A 556 -9.85 -40.33 -2.21
CA VAL A 556 -9.69 -39.11 -1.41
C VAL A 556 -10.39 -39.24 -0.04
N PRO A 557 -11.68 -39.52 0.07
CA PRO A 557 -12.33 -39.62 1.38
C PRO A 557 -11.76 -40.76 2.23
N ILE A 558 -11.29 -41.82 1.62
CA ILE A 558 -10.67 -42.93 2.32
C ILE A 558 -9.37 -42.49 2.96
N MET A 559 -8.54 -41.74 2.24
CA MET A 559 -7.28 -41.24 2.77
C MET A 559 -7.53 -40.16 3.85
N GLN A 560 -8.51 -39.27 3.65
CA GLN A 560 -8.91 -38.29 4.64
C GLN A 560 -9.30 -38.97 5.96
N LYS A 561 -10.13 -40.04 5.90
CA LYS A 561 -10.48 -40.77 7.11
C LYS A 561 -9.26 -41.42 7.77
N ARG A 562 -8.37 -42.03 7.00
CA ARG A 562 -7.14 -42.62 7.56
C ARG A 562 -6.26 -41.58 8.26
N MET A 563 -6.17 -40.40 7.69
CA MET A 563 -5.44 -39.27 8.30
C MET A 563 -6.10 -38.81 9.61
N ILE A 564 -7.44 -38.69 9.63
CA ILE A 564 -8.18 -38.37 10.85
C ILE A 564 -7.92 -39.42 11.94
N ASP A 565 -8.12 -40.73 11.61
CA ASP A 565 -7.94 -41.83 12.54
C ASP A 565 -6.49 -41.88 13.10
N ALA A 566 -5.49 -41.61 12.26
CA ALA A 566 -4.10 -41.57 12.69
C ALA A 566 -3.76 -40.40 13.60
N LEU A 567 -4.37 -39.24 13.35
CA LEU A 567 -4.17 -38.05 14.16
C LEU A 567 -4.95 -38.10 15.47
N GLU A 568 -6.12 -38.74 15.51
CA GLU A 568 -6.86 -39.03 16.74
C GLU A 568 -6.12 -40.00 17.68
N ALA A 569 -5.33 -40.90 17.11
CA ALA A 569 -4.50 -41.83 17.88
C ALA A 569 -3.32 -41.15 18.59
N ILE A 570 -2.98 -39.90 18.28
CA ILE A 570 -1.90 -39.13 18.92
C ILE A 570 -2.31 -38.83 20.39
N PRO A 571 -1.52 -39.24 21.39
CA PRO A 571 -1.81 -38.96 22.78
C PRO A 571 -1.96 -37.44 23.01
N GLY A 572 -3.13 -37.01 23.55
CA GLY A 572 -3.42 -35.61 23.80
C GLY A 572 -4.10 -34.87 22.67
N ALA A 573 -4.42 -35.52 21.54
CA ALA A 573 -5.39 -35.02 20.60
C ALA A 573 -6.79 -35.19 21.21
N ASN A 574 -7.52 -34.07 21.37
CA ASN A 574 -8.86 -34.05 22.00
C ASN A 574 -9.97 -34.26 21.00
N SER A 575 -9.80 -33.71 19.80
CA SER A 575 -10.74 -33.81 18.68
C SER A 575 -10.02 -33.53 17.39
N VAL A 576 -10.35 -34.28 16.33
CA VAL A 576 -9.76 -34.15 15.00
C VAL A 576 -10.88 -34.13 13.97
N GLY A 577 -10.88 -33.20 13.05
CA GLY A 577 -11.86 -33.12 11.97
C GLY A 577 -11.29 -32.46 10.74
N SER A 578 -11.84 -32.75 9.58
CA SER A 578 -11.37 -32.20 8.32
C SER A 578 -12.40 -31.27 7.66
N VAL A 579 -11.85 -30.32 6.93
CA VAL A 579 -12.58 -29.42 6.05
C VAL A 579 -11.81 -29.26 4.75
N ASP A 580 -12.48 -29.04 3.64
CA ASP A 580 -11.76 -28.80 2.37
C ASP A 580 -11.01 -27.49 2.37
N ARG A 581 -11.57 -26.44 2.96
CA ARG A 581 -10.99 -25.11 3.07
C ARG A 581 -11.38 -24.47 4.41
N LEU A 582 -10.45 -23.78 5.02
CA LEU A 582 -10.72 -23.07 6.27
C LEU A 582 -11.58 -21.82 6.05
N PRO A 583 -12.48 -21.48 6.97
CA PRO A 583 -13.12 -20.17 7.00
C PRO A 583 -12.07 -19.05 7.05
N LEU A 584 -12.33 -17.94 6.38
CA LEU A 584 -11.43 -16.78 6.24
C LEU A 584 -10.14 -17.05 5.42
N TYR A 585 -10.00 -18.23 4.82
CA TYR A 585 -8.94 -18.51 3.85
C TYR A 585 -9.27 -17.87 2.49
N TYR A 586 -8.26 -17.53 1.70
CA TYR A 586 -8.41 -16.84 0.41
C TYR A 586 -9.46 -17.49 -0.50
N GLY A 587 -10.52 -16.72 -0.81
CA GLY A 587 -11.57 -17.10 -1.75
C GLY A 587 -12.68 -17.96 -1.11
N ALA A 588 -13.81 -17.37 -0.84
CA ALA A 588 -15.00 -18.12 -0.51
C ALA A 588 -15.53 -18.84 -1.76
N ASN A 589 -15.76 -20.16 -1.68
CA ASN A 589 -16.50 -20.89 -2.71
C ASN A 589 -17.98 -20.61 -2.50
N GLY A 590 -18.47 -19.51 -3.10
CA GLY A 590 -19.89 -19.21 -3.13
C GLY A 590 -20.62 -20.12 -4.11
N SER A 591 -21.77 -20.65 -3.70
CA SER A 591 -22.68 -21.39 -4.58
C SER A 591 -24.07 -20.78 -4.51
N ASN A 592 -24.67 -20.55 -5.68
CA ASN A 592 -26.06 -20.15 -5.76
C ASN A 592 -26.97 -21.28 -5.24
N VAL A 593 -27.88 -20.95 -4.36
CA VAL A 593 -28.87 -21.92 -3.85
C VAL A 593 -30.26 -21.44 -4.14
N PHE A 594 -31.14 -22.40 -4.47
CA PHE A 594 -32.50 -22.15 -4.97
C PHE A 594 -33.52 -22.76 -4.04
N SER A 595 -34.68 -22.13 -3.93
CA SER A 595 -35.81 -22.73 -3.22
C SER A 595 -36.18 -24.06 -3.86
N ASP A 596 -36.63 -25.03 -3.07
CA ASP A 596 -37.11 -26.36 -3.55
C ASP A 596 -38.18 -26.24 -4.65
N LYS A 597 -38.98 -25.16 -4.63
CA LYS A 597 -40.03 -24.90 -5.61
C LYS A 597 -39.54 -24.25 -6.90
N THR A 598 -38.29 -23.74 -6.95
CA THR A 598 -37.75 -23.07 -8.12
C THR A 598 -37.47 -24.09 -9.21
N THR A 599 -37.99 -23.84 -10.41
CA THR A 599 -37.81 -24.68 -11.60
C THR A 599 -36.77 -24.13 -12.54
N ASP A 600 -36.60 -22.82 -12.58
CA ASP A 600 -35.62 -22.11 -13.39
C ASP A 600 -34.39 -21.77 -12.53
N LEU A 601 -33.32 -22.52 -12.73
CA LEU A 601 -32.09 -22.46 -11.93
C LEU A 601 -31.05 -21.46 -12.49
N ARG A 602 -31.50 -20.42 -13.22
CA ARG A 602 -30.60 -19.33 -13.58
C ARG A 602 -30.12 -18.57 -12.34
N PRO A 603 -28.87 -18.07 -12.32
CA PRO A 603 -28.33 -17.34 -11.16
C PRO A 603 -29.23 -16.19 -10.67
N SER A 604 -29.90 -15.49 -11.59
CA SER A 604 -30.88 -14.42 -11.25
C SER A 604 -32.06 -14.85 -10.39
N ASN A 605 -32.34 -16.14 -10.33
CA ASN A 605 -33.46 -16.74 -9.55
C ASN A 605 -32.96 -17.41 -8.27
N ALA A 606 -31.66 -17.28 -7.95
CA ALA A 606 -31.11 -17.79 -6.70
C ALA A 606 -31.78 -17.10 -5.50
N ALA A 607 -32.11 -17.89 -4.49
CA ALA A 607 -32.66 -17.36 -3.25
C ALA A 607 -31.57 -16.65 -2.41
N THR A 608 -30.37 -17.18 -2.45
CA THR A 608 -29.14 -16.56 -1.89
C THR A 608 -27.92 -17.25 -2.49
N GLU A 609 -26.78 -16.60 -2.37
CA GLU A 609 -25.47 -17.23 -2.49
C GLU A 609 -25.03 -17.70 -1.11
N ALA A 610 -24.38 -18.88 -1.02
CA ALA A 610 -23.92 -19.46 0.23
C ALA A 610 -22.48 -19.94 0.12
N SER A 611 -21.64 -19.59 1.09
CA SER A 611 -20.29 -20.16 1.24
C SER A 611 -20.39 -21.66 1.49
N THR A 612 -19.63 -22.45 0.75
CA THR A 612 -19.73 -23.91 0.75
C THR A 612 -18.47 -24.54 1.32
N TYR A 613 -18.64 -25.45 2.27
CA TYR A 613 -17.58 -26.21 2.93
C TYR A 613 -17.86 -27.71 2.87
N LYS A 614 -16.83 -28.53 2.66
CA LYS A 614 -16.92 -29.97 2.67
C LYS A 614 -16.21 -30.48 3.91
N ILE A 615 -16.93 -31.13 4.81
CA ILE A 615 -16.45 -31.44 6.15
C ILE A 615 -16.58 -32.92 6.53
N SER A 616 -15.71 -33.39 7.41
CA SER A 616 -15.91 -34.65 8.13
C SER A 616 -16.95 -34.51 9.23
N PRO A 617 -17.55 -35.59 9.70
CA PRO A 617 -18.54 -35.57 10.80
C PRO A 617 -18.04 -34.88 12.08
N GLU A 618 -16.75 -35.00 12.40
CA GLU A 618 -16.12 -34.51 13.61
C GLU A 618 -15.69 -33.02 13.52
N TYR A 619 -15.81 -32.39 12.36
CA TYR A 619 -15.29 -31.04 12.11
C TYR A 619 -15.86 -29.99 13.09
N PHE A 620 -17.16 -30.02 13.35
CA PHE A 620 -17.78 -29.04 14.23
C PHE A 620 -17.26 -29.13 15.67
N ASP A 621 -16.99 -30.36 16.15
CA ASP A 621 -16.39 -30.58 17.47
C ASP A 621 -14.93 -30.09 17.49
N ALA A 622 -14.14 -30.38 16.44
CA ALA A 622 -12.77 -29.91 16.30
C ALA A 622 -12.72 -28.37 16.14
N ALA A 623 -13.65 -27.78 15.40
CA ALA A 623 -13.76 -26.34 15.24
C ALA A 623 -14.41 -25.64 16.46
N ARG A 624 -15.07 -26.37 17.34
CA ARG A 624 -15.92 -25.84 18.42
C ARG A 624 -17.05 -24.95 17.89
N THR A 625 -17.62 -25.31 16.76
CA THR A 625 -18.77 -24.65 16.16
C THR A 625 -20.05 -25.18 16.80
N THR A 626 -20.89 -24.31 17.36
CA THR A 626 -22.08 -24.72 18.11
C THR A 626 -23.21 -25.17 17.20
N LEU A 627 -23.65 -26.40 17.38
CA LEU A 627 -24.89 -26.92 16.75
C LEU A 627 -26.11 -26.36 17.48
N LEU A 628 -26.96 -25.64 16.78
CA LEU A 628 -28.16 -24.97 17.33
C LEU A 628 -29.39 -25.83 17.27
N ALA A 629 -29.53 -26.65 16.20
CA ALA A 629 -30.69 -27.52 15.99
C ALA A 629 -30.35 -28.66 15.02
N GLY A 630 -31.10 -29.78 15.14
CA GLY A 630 -30.91 -30.94 14.27
C GLY A 630 -29.72 -31.83 14.69
N ARG A 631 -29.03 -32.40 13.70
CA ARG A 631 -27.88 -33.29 13.90
C ARG A 631 -26.66 -32.86 13.06
N SER A 632 -25.46 -33.25 13.47
CA SER A 632 -24.28 -33.25 12.62
C SER A 632 -24.30 -34.42 11.64
N PHE A 633 -23.27 -34.47 10.77
CA PHE A 633 -23.05 -35.59 9.87
C PHE A 633 -22.60 -36.86 10.62
N THR A 634 -22.72 -37.97 9.94
CA THR A 634 -22.18 -39.26 10.35
C THR A 634 -21.42 -39.90 9.17
N TRP A 635 -20.57 -40.87 9.43
CA TRP A 635 -19.88 -41.62 8.35
C TRP A 635 -20.85 -42.50 7.50
N HIS A 636 -22.17 -42.52 7.82
CA HIS A 636 -23.21 -43.14 7.01
C HIS A 636 -23.87 -42.17 6.04
N ASP A 637 -23.58 -40.88 6.09
CA ASP A 637 -24.03 -39.90 5.09
C ASP A 637 -23.14 -40.04 3.83
N GLU A 638 -23.18 -41.18 3.15
CA GLU A 638 -22.35 -41.59 2.03
C GLU A 638 -22.88 -41.10 0.68
N LYS A 639 -22.10 -41.33 -0.39
CA LYS A 639 -22.40 -40.95 -1.78
C LYS A 639 -23.79 -41.39 -2.24
N ASN A 640 -24.23 -42.60 -1.83
CA ASN A 640 -25.55 -43.17 -2.20
C ASN A 640 -26.69 -42.84 -1.23
N SER A 641 -26.41 -42.18 -0.11
CA SER A 641 -27.42 -41.70 0.82
C SER A 641 -28.14 -40.45 0.28
N PRO A 642 -29.30 -40.10 0.79
CA PRO A 642 -29.93 -38.81 0.46
C PRO A 642 -28.97 -37.65 0.70
N ARG A 643 -28.95 -36.68 -0.21
CA ARG A 643 -28.08 -35.49 -0.09
C ARG A 643 -28.50 -34.67 1.10
N VAL A 644 -27.57 -34.40 1.99
CA VAL A 644 -27.78 -33.67 3.24
C VAL A 644 -26.81 -32.50 3.39
N ALA A 645 -27.24 -31.49 4.11
CA ALA A 645 -26.40 -30.35 4.49
C ALA A 645 -26.65 -29.92 5.93
N VAL A 646 -25.64 -29.39 6.57
CA VAL A 646 -25.76 -28.55 7.76
C VAL A 646 -25.57 -27.10 7.31
N VAL A 647 -26.40 -26.20 7.79
CA VAL A 647 -26.38 -24.80 7.37
C VAL A 647 -26.23 -23.87 8.58
N ASN A 648 -25.76 -22.65 8.36
CA ASN A 648 -25.71 -21.67 9.44
C ASN A 648 -27.09 -20.98 9.64
N ARG A 649 -27.24 -20.24 10.71
CA ARG A 649 -28.46 -19.54 11.08
C ARG A 649 -28.92 -18.57 10.00
N GLU A 650 -27.98 -17.82 9.38
CA GLU A 650 -28.31 -16.85 8.33
C GLU A 650 -28.84 -17.52 7.06
N PHE A 651 -28.24 -18.66 6.65
CA PHE A 651 -28.81 -19.48 5.55
C PHE A 651 -30.26 -19.89 5.87
N ALA A 652 -30.50 -20.42 7.08
CA ALA A 652 -31.82 -20.85 7.52
C ALA A 652 -32.82 -19.67 7.48
N ARG A 653 -32.38 -18.47 7.89
CA ARG A 653 -33.17 -17.25 7.85
C ARG A 653 -33.52 -16.83 6.43
N LYS A 654 -32.53 -16.77 5.53
CA LYS A 654 -32.72 -16.31 4.14
C LYS A 654 -33.59 -17.30 3.33
N MET A 655 -33.32 -18.61 3.48
CA MET A 655 -33.97 -19.65 2.67
C MET A 655 -35.35 -20.05 3.21
N PHE A 656 -35.49 -20.18 4.52
CA PHE A 656 -36.71 -20.74 5.16
C PHE A 656 -37.48 -19.74 6.05
N GLY A 657 -36.94 -18.55 6.22
CA GLY A 657 -37.51 -17.48 7.04
C GLY A 657 -37.29 -17.65 8.55
N SER A 658 -36.99 -18.85 9.06
CA SER A 658 -36.65 -19.10 10.47
C SER A 658 -35.86 -20.39 10.66
N VAL A 659 -35.10 -20.46 11.76
CA VAL A 659 -34.33 -21.64 12.18
C VAL A 659 -35.22 -22.87 12.39
N SER A 660 -36.40 -22.69 13.00
CA SER A 660 -37.30 -23.78 13.32
C SER A 660 -37.96 -24.49 12.11
N LYS A 661 -37.98 -23.81 10.95
CA LYS A 661 -38.55 -24.37 9.70
C LYS A 661 -37.50 -24.97 8.79
N ALA A 662 -36.22 -24.78 9.11
CA ALA A 662 -35.14 -25.14 8.20
C ALA A 662 -34.72 -26.63 8.35
N VAL A 663 -34.75 -27.21 9.55
CA VAL A 663 -34.44 -28.65 9.74
C VAL A 663 -35.52 -29.48 9.08
N GLY A 664 -35.15 -30.44 8.22
CA GLY A 664 -36.04 -31.24 7.38
C GLY A 664 -36.52 -30.50 6.12
N GLY A 665 -36.14 -29.23 5.94
CA GLY A 665 -36.39 -28.46 4.72
C GLY A 665 -35.48 -28.83 3.59
N TYR A 666 -35.89 -28.56 2.35
CA TYR A 666 -35.14 -28.85 1.14
C TYR A 666 -34.81 -27.59 0.35
N TYR A 667 -33.65 -27.59 -0.28
CA TYR A 667 -33.25 -26.60 -1.26
C TYR A 667 -32.59 -27.28 -2.47
N LYS A 668 -32.35 -26.54 -3.55
CA LYS A 668 -31.68 -27.03 -4.75
C LYS A 668 -30.36 -26.38 -4.98
N MET A 669 -29.38 -27.15 -5.41
CA MET A 669 -28.09 -26.68 -5.95
C MET A 669 -28.23 -26.23 -7.42
N PRO A 670 -27.23 -25.55 -8.01
CA PRO A 670 -27.29 -25.12 -9.41
C PRO A 670 -27.49 -26.23 -10.42
N ASP A 671 -27.00 -27.44 -10.14
CA ASP A 671 -27.17 -28.65 -10.96
C ASP A 671 -28.58 -29.30 -10.83
N GLY A 672 -29.44 -28.71 -10.00
CA GLY A 672 -30.79 -29.25 -9.69
C GLY A 672 -30.80 -30.28 -8.57
N THR A 673 -29.64 -30.64 -8.00
CA THR A 673 -29.58 -31.59 -6.89
C THR A 673 -30.36 -31.06 -5.70
N ARG A 674 -31.30 -31.86 -5.19
CA ARG A 674 -32.13 -31.55 -4.02
C ARG A 674 -31.37 -31.97 -2.76
N VAL A 675 -31.25 -31.07 -1.80
CA VAL A 675 -30.46 -31.28 -0.57
C VAL A 675 -31.36 -31.04 0.63
N GLU A 676 -31.31 -31.93 1.62
CA GLU A 676 -32.05 -31.83 2.88
C GLU A 676 -31.19 -31.15 3.96
N VAL A 677 -31.75 -30.18 4.66
CA VAL A 677 -31.11 -29.57 5.83
C VAL A 677 -31.29 -30.44 7.05
N VAL A 678 -30.23 -31.08 7.55
CA VAL A 678 -30.28 -31.97 8.74
C VAL A 678 -29.86 -31.31 10.03
N GLY A 679 -29.15 -30.17 9.96
CA GLY A 679 -28.68 -29.45 11.14
C GLY A 679 -28.46 -27.97 10.86
N ILE A 680 -28.42 -27.19 11.94
CA ILE A 680 -28.17 -25.76 11.91
C ILE A 680 -27.09 -25.42 12.92
N VAL A 681 -26.05 -24.71 12.48
CA VAL A 681 -24.95 -24.19 13.31
C VAL A 681 -25.06 -22.68 13.51
N GLU A 682 -24.30 -22.16 14.45
CA GLU A 682 -24.19 -20.72 14.65
C GLU A 682 -23.59 -20.01 13.44
N ASP A 683 -23.79 -18.67 13.35
CA ASP A 683 -23.19 -17.88 12.30
C ASP A 683 -21.70 -17.68 12.58
N GLY A 684 -20.89 -17.75 11.54
CA GLY A 684 -19.46 -17.53 11.55
C GLY A 684 -19.03 -16.39 10.65
N LYS A 685 -17.71 -16.27 10.48
CA LYS A 685 -17.04 -15.43 9.50
C LYS A 685 -16.40 -16.33 8.44
N TYR A 686 -16.74 -16.13 7.19
CA TYR A 686 -16.42 -17.04 6.10
C TYR A 686 -15.50 -16.46 5.05
N SER A 687 -15.81 -15.26 4.54
CA SER A 687 -15.07 -14.61 3.46
C SER A 687 -14.04 -13.60 3.97
N ASN A 688 -14.48 -12.78 4.92
CA ASN A 688 -13.63 -11.77 5.56
C ASN A 688 -14.18 -11.38 6.93
N LEU A 689 -13.33 -10.82 7.75
CA LEU A 689 -13.75 -10.41 9.11
C LEU A 689 -14.78 -9.28 9.11
N ALA A 690 -14.95 -8.63 7.96
CA ALA A 690 -15.77 -7.44 7.74
C ALA A 690 -17.18 -7.76 7.35
N GLU A 691 -17.40 -8.94 6.85
CA GLU A 691 -18.68 -9.33 6.28
C GLU A 691 -19.85 -9.16 7.28
N ASP A 692 -20.99 -8.75 6.76
CA ASP A 692 -22.28 -8.96 7.43
C ASP A 692 -22.53 -10.48 7.52
N PRO A 693 -23.43 -10.96 8.39
CA PRO A 693 -23.75 -12.38 8.45
C PRO A 693 -24.09 -12.94 7.07
N GLU A 694 -23.26 -13.87 6.59
CA GLU A 694 -23.42 -14.51 5.28
C GLU A 694 -24.00 -15.91 5.43
N ALA A 695 -24.73 -16.35 4.39
CA ALA A 695 -25.22 -17.71 4.34
C ALA A 695 -24.05 -18.68 4.11
N ALA A 696 -24.02 -19.77 4.88
CA ALA A 696 -23.04 -20.83 4.72
C ALA A 696 -23.71 -22.21 4.79
N MET A 697 -23.19 -23.14 3.99
CA MET A 697 -23.60 -24.52 3.99
C MET A 697 -22.40 -25.45 4.09
N PHE A 698 -22.57 -26.50 4.85
CA PHE A 698 -21.59 -27.54 5.04
C PHE A 698 -22.14 -28.83 4.43
N LEU A 699 -21.29 -29.53 3.68
CA LEU A 699 -21.63 -30.78 2.98
C LEU A 699 -20.72 -31.91 3.47
N PRO A 700 -21.23 -33.17 3.58
CA PRO A 700 -20.39 -34.28 4.00
C PRO A 700 -19.33 -34.60 2.94
N VAL A 701 -18.08 -34.75 3.36
CA VAL A 701 -16.94 -35.07 2.49
C VAL A 701 -17.15 -36.38 1.71
N LEU A 702 -17.92 -37.33 2.25
CA LEU A 702 -18.26 -38.56 1.59
C LEU A 702 -19.25 -38.38 0.42
N GLN A 703 -20.07 -37.34 0.46
CA GLN A 703 -21.01 -37.04 -0.63
C GLN A 703 -20.39 -36.15 -1.69
N VAL A 704 -19.51 -35.24 -1.27
CA VAL A 704 -18.85 -34.26 -2.17
C VAL A 704 -17.37 -34.23 -1.81
N PRO A 705 -16.56 -35.18 -2.36
CA PRO A 705 -15.13 -35.22 -2.06
C PRO A 705 -14.38 -33.98 -2.58
N SER A 706 -13.30 -33.59 -1.90
CA SER A 706 -12.39 -32.52 -2.29
C SER A 706 -10.95 -32.96 -2.07
N ASN A 707 -10.08 -32.69 -3.02
CA ASN A 707 -8.63 -32.95 -2.90
C ASN A 707 -7.94 -32.04 -1.90
N GLU A 708 -8.40 -30.80 -1.80
CA GLU A 708 -7.97 -29.88 -0.74
C GLU A 708 -8.43 -30.42 0.61
N THR A 709 -7.53 -30.45 1.56
CA THR A 709 -7.79 -31.03 2.89
C THR A 709 -7.06 -30.23 3.96
N ALA A 710 -7.80 -29.63 4.85
CA ALA A 710 -7.30 -29.03 6.06
C ALA A 710 -7.84 -29.83 7.26
N ILE A 711 -6.96 -30.43 8.05
CA ILE A 711 -7.37 -31.17 9.26
C ILE A 711 -7.10 -30.30 10.46
N VAL A 712 -8.13 -30.08 11.25
CA VAL A 712 -8.06 -29.39 12.54
C VAL A 712 -7.79 -30.41 13.63
N VAL A 713 -6.66 -30.30 14.30
CA VAL A 713 -6.26 -31.14 15.44
C VAL A 713 -6.28 -30.29 16.71
N ARG A 714 -7.23 -30.55 17.58
CA ARG A 714 -7.35 -29.82 18.85
C ARG A 714 -6.58 -30.54 19.96
N SER A 715 -5.72 -29.78 20.63
CA SER A 715 -4.90 -30.32 21.71
C SER A 715 -4.47 -29.22 22.68
N ASP A 716 -4.31 -29.57 23.95
CA ASP A 716 -3.75 -28.70 24.98
C ASP A 716 -2.22 -28.90 25.13
N ARG A 717 -1.61 -29.72 24.28
CA ARG A 717 -0.15 -29.96 24.29
C ARG A 717 0.60 -28.79 23.64
N ASP A 718 1.89 -28.76 23.94
CA ASP A 718 2.81 -27.83 23.29
C ASP A 718 2.80 -28.01 21.77
N PRO A 719 2.61 -26.93 20.98
CA PRO A 719 2.51 -26.99 19.53
C PRO A 719 3.73 -27.62 18.84
N GLN A 720 4.95 -27.45 19.39
CA GLN A 720 6.16 -28.01 18.77
C GLN A 720 6.19 -29.52 18.89
N GLN A 721 5.84 -30.05 20.08
CA GLN A 721 5.76 -31.50 20.29
C GLN A 721 4.65 -32.14 19.48
N LEU A 722 3.52 -31.46 19.37
CA LEU A 722 2.39 -31.93 18.57
C LEU A 722 2.72 -31.94 17.08
N THR A 723 3.42 -30.91 16.58
CA THR A 723 3.90 -30.83 15.18
C THR A 723 4.77 -32.04 14.82
N ALA A 724 5.71 -32.43 15.70
CA ALA A 724 6.58 -33.59 15.46
C ALA A 724 5.78 -34.89 15.41
N ALA A 725 4.81 -35.06 16.32
CA ALA A 725 3.94 -36.25 16.35
C ALA A 725 3.03 -36.30 15.09
N ILE A 726 2.41 -35.21 14.70
CA ILE A 726 1.61 -35.10 13.49
C ILE A 726 2.43 -35.46 12.25
N LYS A 727 3.64 -34.86 12.13
CA LYS A 727 4.52 -35.11 10.98
C LYS A 727 4.89 -36.60 10.89
N SER A 728 5.23 -37.24 12.01
CA SER A 728 5.52 -38.68 12.03
C SER A 728 4.30 -39.52 11.62
N SER A 729 3.13 -39.25 12.20
CA SER A 729 1.91 -40.01 11.92
C SER A 729 1.46 -39.94 10.45
N ILE A 730 1.60 -38.75 9.82
CA ILE A 730 1.26 -38.62 8.40
C ILE A 730 2.32 -39.23 7.51
N HIS A 731 3.62 -39.07 7.83
CA HIS A 731 4.72 -39.69 7.10
C HIS A 731 4.61 -41.24 7.09
N ASP A 732 4.18 -41.84 8.21
CA ASP A 732 3.93 -43.30 8.31
C ASP A 732 2.74 -43.74 7.45
N LEU A 733 1.82 -42.83 7.12
CA LEU A 733 0.71 -43.15 6.20
C LEU A 733 1.13 -43.04 4.73
N ASP A 734 1.84 -41.97 4.39
CA ASP A 734 2.40 -41.76 3.03
C ASP A 734 3.55 -40.74 3.12
N GLU A 735 4.77 -41.24 2.88
CA GLU A 735 6.02 -40.48 2.88
C GLU A 735 6.01 -39.36 1.80
N ALA A 736 5.28 -39.59 0.72
CA ALA A 736 5.24 -38.70 -0.43
C ALA A 736 4.19 -37.55 -0.31
N LEU A 737 3.43 -37.50 0.77
CA LEU A 737 2.39 -36.50 0.96
C LEU A 737 3.00 -35.21 1.54
N PRO A 738 3.09 -34.12 0.78
CA PRO A 738 3.53 -32.84 1.30
C PRO A 738 2.46 -32.24 2.22
N ILE A 739 2.85 -31.90 3.43
CA ILE A 739 1.96 -31.29 4.43
C ILE A 739 2.53 -29.98 4.95
N THR A 740 1.64 -29.03 5.18
CA THR A 740 1.91 -27.79 5.91
C THR A 740 1.28 -27.89 7.31
N ILE A 741 2.07 -27.67 8.35
CA ILE A 741 1.57 -27.73 9.72
C ILE A 741 1.76 -26.37 10.35
N GLN A 742 0.67 -25.80 10.90
CA GLN A 742 0.70 -24.51 11.58
C GLN A 742 -0.39 -24.44 12.65
N THR A 743 -0.36 -23.42 13.50
CA THR A 743 -1.47 -23.17 14.44
C THR A 743 -2.61 -22.45 13.70
N TRP A 744 -3.86 -22.72 14.07
CA TRP A 744 -5.00 -21.97 13.50
C TRP A 744 -4.95 -20.48 13.82
N THR A 745 -4.30 -20.14 14.93
CA THR A 745 -4.04 -18.73 15.25
C THR A 745 -3.12 -18.06 14.24
N ASN A 746 -2.08 -18.74 13.75
CA ASN A 746 -1.17 -18.21 12.72
C ASN A 746 -1.90 -18.06 11.37
N GLU A 747 -2.78 -19.01 11.02
CA GLU A 747 -3.58 -18.90 9.80
C GLU A 747 -4.53 -17.70 9.87
N LEU A 748 -5.19 -17.49 11.01
CA LEU A 748 -6.03 -16.31 11.24
C LEU A 748 -5.24 -14.98 11.14
N GLU A 749 -3.93 -15.00 11.45
CA GLU A 749 -3.06 -13.84 11.24
C GLU A 749 -2.94 -13.44 9.77
N SER A 750 -3.01 -14.40 8.86
CA SER A 750 -3.04 -14.16 7.41
C SER A 750 -4.31 -13.39 7.00
N ALA A 751 -5.47 -13.80 7.50
CA ALA A 751 -6.73 -13.08 7.30
C ALA A 751 -6.73 -11.67 7.90
N LEU A 752 -6.01 -11.47 9.01
CA LEU A 752 -5.86 -10.18 9.68
C LEU A 752 -4.79 -9.28 9.05
N PHE A 753 -3.99 -9.79 8.12
CA PHE A 753 -2.84 -9.06 7.58
C PHE A 753 -3.19 -7.67 7.05
N ALA A 754 -4.21 -7.55 6.20
CA ALA A 754 -4.64 -6.27 5.63
C ALA A 754 -5.06 -5.27 6.73
N SER A 755 -5.85 -5.72 7.72
CA SER A 755 -6.30 -4.91 8.84
C SER A 755 -5.14 -4.48 9.76
N ARG A 756 -4.15 -5.36 9.97
CA ARG A 756 -2.93 -5.04 10.72
C ARG A 756 -2.07 -4.00 10.01
N VAL A 757 -1.83 -4.19 8.71
CA VAL A 757 -1.08 -3.22 7.88
C VAL A 757 -1.76 -1.85 7.93
N ALA A 758 -3.08 -1.80 7.76
CA ALA A 758 -3.84 -0.56 7.87
C ALA A 758 -3.71 0.08 9.26
N THR A 759 -3.86 -0.70 10.32
CA THR A 759 -3.77 -0.22 11.71
C THR A 759 -2.37 0.29 12.04
N VAL A 760 -1.32 -0.43 11.66
CA VAL A 760 0.08 -0.02 11.90
C VAL A 760 0.39 1.25 11.10
N SER A 761 0.03 1.30 9.81
CA SER A 761 0.29 2.46 8.96
C SER A 761 -0.42 3.72 9.48
N LEU A 762 -1.71 3.62 9.79
CA LEU A 762 -2.47 4.72 10.36
C LEU A 762 -2.00 5.09 11.78
N GLY A 763 -1.59 4.09 12.58
CA GLY A 763 -1.02 4.27 13.90
C GLY A 763 0.26 5.10 13.89
N VAL A 764 1.19 4.75 13.01
CA VAL A 764 2.45 5.49 12.82
C VAL A 764 2.16 6.94 12.40
N LEU A 765 1.28 7.13 11.41
CA LEU A 765 0.88 8.47 10.96
C LEU A 765 0.19 9.27 12.08
N GLY A 766 -0.65 8.61 12.91
CA GLY A 766 -1.30 9.22 14.06
C GLY A 766 -0.31 9.67 15.14
N ILE A 767 0.67 8.83 15.47
CA ILE A 767 1.75 9.16 16.42
C ILE A 767 2.59 10.34 15.89
N MET A 768 2.95 10.32 14.61
CA MET A 768 3.67 11.44 13.98
C MET A 768 2.86 12.74 14.07
N GLY A 769 1.56 12.68 13.78
CA GLY A 769 0.65 13.82 13.93
C GLY A 769 0.63 14.35 15.36
N ALA A 770 0.49 13.48 16.36
CA ALA A 770 0.51 13.85 17.77
C ALA A 770 1.83 14.52 18.18
N MET A 771 2.97 13.95 17.77
CA MET A 771 4.30 14.56 18.03
C MET A 771 4.42 15.96 17.42
N LEU A 772 3.94 16.14 16.19
CA LEU A 772 3.94 17.45 15.53
C LEU A 772 3.02 18.45 16.27
N SER A 773 1.87 18.01 16.77
CA SER A 773 0.96 18.85 17.55
C SER A 773 1.61 19.33 18.84
N VAL A 774 2.21 18.41 19.61
CA VAL A 774 2.92 18.73 20.85
C VAL A 774 4.03 19.74 20.60
N THR A 775 4.86 19.54 19.58
CA THR A 775 5.96 20.46 19.26
C THR A 775 5.46 21.84 18.84
N GLY A 776 4.34 21.90 18.08
CA GLY A 776 3.72 23.16 17.66
C GLY A 776 3.12 23.95 18.81
N ILE A 777 2.37 23.30 19.68
CA ILE A 777 1.75 23.90 20.88
C ILE A 777 2.84 24.35 21.85
N PHE A 778 3.85 23.51 22.12
CA PHE A 778 4.97 23.87 22.97
C PHE A 778 5.71 25.10 22.43
N GLY A 779 6.00 25.16 21.14
CA GLY A 779 6.65 26.31 20.51
C GLY A 779 5.82 27.60 20.62
N LEU A 780 4.48 27.53 20.54
CA LEU A 780 3.61 28.66 20.73
C LEU A 780 3.56 29.13 22.21
N ALA A 781 3.41 28.16 23.13
CA ALA A 781 3.36 28.42 24.56
C ALA A 781 4.65 29.10 25.05
N ALA A 782 5.81 28.50 24.70
CA ALA A 782 7.12 29.05 25.05
C ALA A 782 7.31 30.47 24.52
N PHE A 783 6.94 30.73 23.27
CA PHE A 783 7.01 32.09 22.70
C PHE A 783 6.03 33.06 23.35
N SER A 784 4.80 32.65 23.65
CA SER A 784 3.80 33.50 24.30
C SER A 784 4.25 33.93 25.70
N VAL A 785 4.83 33.00 26.46
CA VAL A 785 5.41 33.25 27.78
C VAL A 785 6.62 34.19 27.69
N SER A 786 7.57 33.87 26.78
CA SER A 786 8.78 34.67 26.56
C SER A 786 8.47 36.16 26.27
N LYS A 787 7.49 36.42 25.41
CA LYS A 787 7.07 37.78 25.09
C LYS A 787 6.37 38.55 26.26
N ARG A 788 5.81 37.80 27.19
CA ARG A 788 5.04 38.37 28.32
C ARG A 788 5.73 38.21 29.66
N LEU A 789 6.98 37.79 29.70
CA LEU A 789 7.72 37.56 30.95
C LEU A 789 7.67 38.77 31.88
N ARG A 790 7.85 39.99 31.33
CA ARG A 790 7.80 41.23 32.09
C ARG A 790 6.39 41.54 32.65
N GLU A 791 5.35 41.32 31.84
CA GLU A 791 3.94 41.50 32.25
C GLU A 791 3.56 40.46 33.31
N LEU A 792 3.94 39.16 33.10
CA LEU A 792 3.68 38.11 34.05
C LEU A 792 4.45 38.32 35.35
N GLY A 793 5.69 38.83 35.27
CA GLY A 793 6.51 39.18 36.44
C GLY A 793 5.86 40.31 37.24
N ILE A 794 5.35 41.34 36.59
CA ILE A 794 4.63 42.45 37.26
C ILE A 794 3.35 41.93 37.94
N ARG A 795 2.58 41.05 37.29
CA ARG A 795 1.37 40.44 37.88
C ARG A 795 1.68 39.60 39.10
N MET A 796 2.79 38.82 39.05
CA MET A 796 3.25 38.05 40.21
C MET A 796 3.72 38.96 41.34
N ALA A 797 4.43 40.04 41.03
CA ALA A 797 4.89 40.99 42.02
C ALA A 797 3.73 41.77 42.69
N LEU A 798 2.61 41.94 41.98
CA LEU A 798 1.39 42.53 42.51
C LEU A 798 0.45 41.55 43.20
N GLY A 799 0.91 40.30 43.51
CA GLY A 799 0.15 39.33 44.27
C GLY A 799 -0.85 38.49 43.45
N GLY A 800 -0.75 38.45 42.13
CA GLY A 800 -1.62 37.65 41.27
C GLY A 800 -1.55 36.16 41.61
N ARG A 801 -2.71 35.49 41.73
CA ARG A 801 -2.80 34.06 41.98
C ARG A 801 -2.20 33.26 40.84
N ARG A 802 -1.54 32.13 41.13
CA ARG A 802 -0.92 31.20 40.16
C ARG A 802 -1.84 30.84 38.99
N ASN A 803 -3.12 30.58 39.27
CA ASN A 803 -4.11 30.22 38.25
C ASN A 803 -4.47 31.41 37.32
N GLU A 804 -4.43 32.62 37.75
CA GLU A 804 -4.67 33.85 36.97
C GLU A 804 -3.50 34.11 36.04
N VAL A 805 -2.28 33.92 36.53
CA VAL A 805 -1.05 34.03 35.74
C VAL A 805 -1.00 32.94 34.65
N LEU A 806 -1.35 31.70 34.99
CA LEU A 806 -1.45 30.58 34.02
C LEU A 806 -2.55 30.85 32.98
N LYS A 807 -3.75 31.27 33.36
CA LYS A 807 -4.81 31.65 32.44
C LYS A 807 -4.40 32.80 31.51
N ALA A 808 -3.69 33.76 31.99
CA ALA A 808 -3.20 34.89 31.20
C ALA A 808 -2.09 34.46 30.22
N ALA A 809 -1.23 33.50 30.61
CA ALA A 809 -0.14 33.00 29.82
C ALA A 809 -0.60 31.99 28.73
N LEU A 810 -1.48 31.03 29.08
CA LEU A 810 -1.83 29.89 28.27
C LEU A 810 -3.27 29.92 27.71
N GLY A 811 -4.16 30.80 28.24
CA GLY A 811 -5.58 30.79 27.87
C GLY A 811 -5.84 30.94 26.36
N ARG A 812 -4.99 31.70 25.68
CA ARG A 812 -5.10 31.86 24.21
C ARG A 812 -4.68 30.57 23.48
N ALA A 813 -3.66 29.87 23.98
CA ALA A 813 -3.23 28.58 23.44
C ALA A 813 -4.32 27.50 23.63
N PHE A 814 -4.98 27.47 24.79
CA PHE A 814 -6.12 26.59 25.05
C PHE A 814 -7.31 26.84 24.12
N ASN A 815 -7.65 28.09 23.84
CA ASN A 815 -8.74 28.41 22.91
C ASN A 815 -8.42 27.96 21.49
N LEU A 816 -7.19 28.15 21.02
CA LEU A 816 -6.75 27.69 19.71
C LEU A 816 -6.75 26.17 19.64
N LEU A 817 -6.31 25.48 20.69
CA LEU A 817 -6.37 24.02 20.81
C LEU A 817 -7.82 23.55 20.75
N ALA A 818 -8.74 24.14 21.50
CA ALA A 818 -10.15 23.76 21.48
C ALA A 818 -10.79 23.94 20.10
N ILE A 819 -10.54 25.06 19.42
CA ILE A 819 -11.06 25.33 18.07
C ILE A 819 -10.48 24.33 17.06
N GLY A 820 -9.15 24.13 17.08
CA GLY A 820 -8.47 23.19 16.18
C GLY A 820 -8.92 21.75 16.40
N SER A 821 -9.04 21.31 17.66
CA SER A 821 -9.51 19.97 18.01
C SER A 821 -10.97 19.74 17.60
N ALA A 822 -11.86 20.72 17.82
CA ALA A 822 -13.26 20.62 17.40
C ALA A 822 -13.39 20.54 15.87
N ALA A 823 -12.68 21.41 15.15
CA ALA A 823 -12.66 21.36 13.68
C ALA A 823 -12.06 20.04 13.16
N GLY A 824 -10.96 19.59 13.74
CA GLY A 824 -10.29 18.35 13.37
C GLY A 824 -11.12 17.10 13.71
N LEU A 825 -11.84 17.09 14.83
CA LEU A 825 -12.76 16.02 15.19
C LEU A 825 -13.91 15.90 14.17
N LEU A 826 -14.51 17.04 13.79
CA LEU A 826 -15.55 17.07 12.76
C LEU A 826 -15.03 16.57 11.42
N LEU A 827 -13.87 17.04 10.98
CA LEU A 827 -13.23 16.56 9.76
C LEU A 827 -12.82 15.08 9.85
N GLY A 828 -12.35 14.62 11.01
CA GLY A 828 -12.01 13.24 11.28
C GLY A 828 -13.22 12.30 11.20
N ILE A 829 -14.38 12.73 11.73
CA ILE A 829 -15.63 11.98 11.59
C ILE A 829 -16.08 11.91 10.13
N LEU A 830 -15.91 12.97 9.36
CA LEU A 830 -16.21 12.98 7.92
C LEU A 830 -15.25 12.09 7.13
N ALA A 831 -13.95 12.22 7.39
CA ALA A 831 -12.92 11.39 6.76
C ALA A 831 -13.05 9.91 7.12
N SER A 832 -13.44 9.57 8.34
CA SER A 832 -13.62 8.19 8.77
C SER A 832 -14.80 7.49 8.07
N ARG A 833 -15.76 8.23 7.50
CA ARG A 833 -16.77 7.62 6.60
C ARG A 833 -16.16 7.10 5.30
N VAL A 834 -15.15 7.80 4.79
CA VAL A 834 -14.39 7.34 3.62
C VAL A 834 -13.46 6.18 4.02
N LEU A 835 -12.83 6.27 5.20
CA LEU A 835 -11.99 5.19 5.73
C LEU A 835 -12.79 3.95 6.18
N ALA A 836 -14.06 4.10 6.57
CA ALA A 836 -14.92 2.97 6.97
C ALA A 836 -15.12 1.97 5.82
N PHE A 837 -15.00 2.42 4.58
CA PHE A 837 -15.01 1.54 3.41
C PHE A 837 -13.70 0.72 3.28
N ILE A 838 -12.59 1.20 3.88
CA ILE A 838 -11.24 0.62 3.75
C ILE A 838 -10.84 -0.11 5.04
N VAL A 839 -11.24 0.42 6.19
CA VAL A 839 -10.94 -0.13 7.52
C VAL A 839 -12.22 -0.71 8.13
N TYR A 840 -12.16 -1.99 8.40
CA TYR A 840 -13.21 -2.82 8.92
C TYR A 840 -14.01 -2.20 10.09
N GLN A 841 -15.36 -2.24 10.01
CA GLN A 841 -16.33 -1.82 11.04
C GLN A 841 -15.94 -0.52 11.80
N ALA A 842 -15.23 0.36 11.14
CA ALA A 842 -14.86 1.64 11.69
C ALA A 842 -16.11 2.50 11.86
N THR A 843 -16.78 2.37 13.03
CA THR A 843 -17.89 3.26 13.38
C THR A 843 -17.29 4.57 13.89
N PRO A 844 -17.34 5.65 13.09
CA PRO A 844 -16.78 6.95 13.49
C PRO A 844 -17.49 7.58 14.70
N ARG A 845 -18.61 7.00 15.10
CA ARG A 845 -19.43 7.45 16.24
C ARG A 845 -19.20 6.64 17.51
N ASP A 846 -18.17 5.78 17.57
CA ASP A 846 -17.85 5.01 18.78
C ASP A 846 -17.46 5.98 19.91
N PRO A 847 -18.20 6.00 21.04
CA PRO A 847 -17.92 6.91 22.16
C PRO A 847 -16.50 6.79 22.70
N LEU A 848 -15.91 5.58 22.65
CA LEU A 848 -14.55 5.34 23.13
C LEU A 848 -13.49 5.98 22.19
N VAL A 849 -13.73 5.96 20.89
CA VAL A 849 -12.86 6.65 19.92
C VAL A 849 -12.93 8.15 20.15
N LEU A 850 -14.15 8.70 20.29
CA LEU A 850 -14.33 10.13 20.52
C LEU A 850 -13.69 10.58 21.84
N ALA A 851 -13.89 9.80 22.91
CA ALA A 851 -13.25 10.07 24.21
C ALA A 851 -11.73 9.96 24.11
N GLY A 852 -11.20 8.96 23.41
CA GLY A 852 -9.77 8.78 23.18
C GLY A 852 -9.14 9.93 22.39
N VAL A 853 -9.81 10.43 21.35
CA VAL A 853 -9.35 11.62 20.61
C VAL A 853 -9.30 12.85 21.51
N VAL A 854 -10.38 13.11 22.26
CA VAL A 854 -10.43 14.26 23.19
C VAL A 854 -9.32 14.15 24.23
N LEU A 855 -9.09 12.96 24.79
CA LEU A 855 -8.02 12.71 25.75
C LEU A 855 -6.63 12.93 25.11
N ALA A 856 -6.38 12.35 23.96
CA ALA A 856 -5.11 12.49 23.25
C ALA A 856 -4.80 13.94 22.85
N MET A 857 -5.81 14.74 22.57
CA MET A 857 -5.64 16.16 22.26
C MET A 857 -5.56 17.04 23.50
N ALA A 858 -6.04 16.57 24.65
CA ALA A 858 -5.97 17.29 25.92
C ALA A 858 -4.63 17.08 26.67
N LEU A 859 -3.97 15.94 26.47
CA LEU A 859 -2.62 15.59 26.96
C LEU A 859 -1.54 16.33 26.18
#